data_0a49d174667287adbf1d25f7fc330ac8
#
_entry.id   0a49d174667287adbf1d25f7fc330ac8
#
_cell.length_a   1.000
_cell.length_b   1.000
_cell.length_c   1.000
_cell.angle_alpha   90.00
_cell.angle_beta   90.00
_cell.angle_gamma   90.00
#
_symmetry.space_group_name_H-M   'P 1'
#
loop_
_entity.id
_entity.type
_entity.pdbx_description
1 polymer ?
#
loop_
_entity_poly.entity_id
_entity_poly.type
_entity_poly.pdbx_seq_one_letter_code
_entity_poly.pdbx_strand_id
1 'polypeptide(L)'
;VFLDENGREADCLTFQELDNRARAVAERLTDTVGRGERALLLYPAGLDYVAAFFGCLYAGVIGIPLFAPGGNRSAHIDAIAADATAAAVLTTAEIVAAGDTGLSFSRLPHIATDTLGTAQGRGTAVAGIVAYLQYTSGSTSAPKGVVIDHAMSINHCGQLARAWQVDHESVVVSWLPHFHDYGQVNGVLLPVYAGCRAVLMAPTTFAKNPIRWLDAVTAYRGTHSGAPNFAFDLCVDKTTAAQRASLDLRSWRHVGNGAEPVRKATLDRFEATFAAHGLDGAVLTPGYGLAEATLVLTCGGSHERRVARRFDPQALGRRRAEIATAPGGVELVGVGAPVPGTEIAIVDPESGRILPDGVVGEIWAAGPSVSPRYWGKHDDSLRTFGARFAGGDTRWLRTGDLGFVYDGELFVNGRLKNMMIVNGVNYYLEDIEATAVGSAEALRAGGVLAFGVGEAAQERLALVAEYRAEGKVEPHQLAATMRDAVARRHGIAPITVVLIVQGAVPRTTSGKLRRQECRSEFLAGRLPEIYRWTEATTDTEPLTAVARVPANGPQPNSLPTMTELVRQGLLTQVSDWIATNAGPGAPAFDADRTLAEYGFGSVDQMNLHQQLEDWAGKQFAPELMWDAESIGAMARAIAEVLTGAEPGESSTAATQHEAVA
;
A
#
# COMPACT_ATOMS: atom_id res chain seq x y z
N VAL A 1 20.00 7.04 13.93
CA VAL A 1 20.72 5.84 13.50
C VAL A 1 19.99 5.21 12.32
N PHE A 2 20.73 4.78 11.30
CA PHE A 2 20.19 4.01 10.18
C PHE A 2 20.86 2.63 10.12
N LEU A 3 20.04 1.57 9.99
CA LEU A 3 20.50 0.19 9.95
C LEU A 3 20.56 -0.33 8.52
N ASP A 4 21.60 -1.09 8.19
CA ASP A 4 21.77 -1.81 6.92
C ASP A 4 20.81 -3.02 6.81
N GLU A 5 20.91 -3.77 5.72
CA GLU A 5 20.13 -4.98 5.49
C GLU A 5 20.41 -6.11 6.50
N ASN A 6 21.57 -6.07 7.17
CA ASN A 6 21.97 -7.01 8.21
C ASN A 6 21.56 -6.58 9.61
N GLY A 7 20.94 -5.39 9.76
CA GLY A 7 20.55 -4.80 11.04
C GLY A 7 21.72 -4.18 11.79
N ARG A 8 22.84 -3.88 11.11
CA ARG A 8 24.00 -3.20 11.67
C ARG A 8 23.90 -1.70 11.41
N GLU A 9 24.49 -0.92 12.29
CA GLU A 9 24.56 0.52 12.14
C GLU A 9 25.39 0.89 10.90
N ALA A 10 24.74 1.46 9.89
CA ALA A 10 25.37 1.90 8.64
C ALA A 10 25.66 3.39 8.63
N ASP A 11 24.81 4.19 9.28
CA ASP A 11 24.98 5.65 9.41
C ASP A 11 24.35 6.13 10.72
N CYS A 12 24.90 7.22 11.27
CA CYS A 12 24.42 7.84 12.49
C CYS A 12 24.60 9.35 12.41
N LEU A 13 23.59 10.09 12.83
CA LEU A 13 23.64 11.54 12.98
C LEU A 13 23.19 11.94 14.38
N THR A 14 23.96 12.79 15.03
CA THR A 14 23.47 13.60 16.14
C THR A 14 22.54 14.70 15.62
N PHE A 15 21.72 15.30 16.49
CA PHE A 15 20.90 16.45 16.10
C PHE A 15 21.74 17.63 15.60
N GLN A 16 22.95 17.82 16.13
CA GLN A 16 23.88 18.88 15.66
C GLN A 16 24.37 18.58 14.24
N GLU A 17 24.73 17.34 13.93
CA GLU A 17 25.16 16.95 12.59
C GLU A 17 24.03 17.03 11.59
N LEU A 18 22.82 16.64 12.00
CA LEU A 18 21.60 16.82 11.20
C LEU A 18 21.37 18.30 10.89
N ASP A 19 21.44 19.19 11.90
CA ASP A 19 21.31 20.63 11.72
C ASP A 19 22.36 21.17 10.73
N ASN A 20 23.63 20.76 10.89
CA ASN A 20 24.70 21.18 10.01
C ASN A 20 24.53 20.72 8.56
N ARG A 21 24.11 19.45 8.34
CA ARG A 21 23.81 18.93 7.00
C ARG A 21 22.59 19.65 6.40
N ALA A 22 21.52 19.83 7.18
CA ALA A 22 20.31 20.53 6.72
C ALA A 22 20.59 21.98 6.32
N ARG A 23 21.48 22.68 7.04
CA ARG A 23 21.92 24.03 6.67
C ARG A 23 22.68 24.06 5.36
N ALA A 24 23.59 23.10 5.12
CA ALA A 24 24.32 23.01 3.86
C ALA A 24 23.36 22.80 2.67
N VAL A 25 22.34 21.95 2.85
CA VAL A 25 21.29 21.77 1.85
C VAL A 25 20.49 23.06 1.65
N ALA A 26 20.15 23.77 2.73
CA ALA A 26 19.39 25.02 2.66
C ALA A 26 20.18 26.13 1.93
N GLU A 27 21.47 26.28 2.19
CA GLU A 27 22.35 27.20 1.47
C GLU A 27 22.33 26.90 -0.02
N ARG A 28 22.53 25.65 -0.40
CA ARG A 28 22.47 25.21 -1.80
C ARG A 28 21.12 25.47 -2.47
N LEU A 29 20.03 25.25 -1.75
CA LEU A 29 18.68 25.53 -2.23
C LEU A 29 18.43 27.03 -2.45
N THR A 30 18.90 27.88 -1.56
CA THR A 30 18.75 29.35 -1.68
C THR A 30 19.36 29.88 -2.96
N ASP A 31 20.44 29.25 -3.43
CA ASP A 31 21.15 29.64 -4.68
C ASP A 31 20.46 29.11 -5.95
N THR A 32 19.64 28.05 -5.83
CA THR A 32 19.13 27.30 -6.99
C THR A 32 17.61 27.23 -7.10
N VAL A 33 16.90 27.36 -5.99
CA VAL A 33 15.45 27.18 -5.91
C VAL A 33 14.83 28.35 -5.14
N GLY A 34 13.82 28.97 -5.71
CA GLY A 34 13.11 30.08 -5.06
C GLY A 34 12.33 29.63 -3.82
N ARG A 35 12.22 30.55 -2.85
CA ARG A 35 11.38 30.33 -1.66
C ARG A 35 9.93 30.10 -2.08
N GLY A 36 9.26 29.08 -1.49
CA GLY A 36 7.90 28.65 -1.82
C GLY A 36 7.82 27.80 -3.08
N GLU A 37 8.94 27.57 -3.77
CA GLU A 37 9.01 26.60 -4.85
C GLU A 37 9.00 25.17 -4.30
N ARG A 38 8.70 24.20 -5.15
CA ARG A 38 8.52 22.78 -4.79
C ARG A 38 9.71 21.99 -5.28
N ALA A 39 10.24 21.14 -4.41
CA ALA A 39 11.34 20.24 -4.73
C ALA A 39 10.95 18.78 -4.47
N LEU A 40 11.15 17.92 -5.47
CA LEU A 40 10.97 16.49 -5.30
C LEU A 40 12.13 15.93 -4.48
N LEU A 41 11.82 15.13 -3.46
CA LEU A 41 12.80 14.44 -2.63
C LEU A 41 12.84 12.96 -3.06
N LEU A 42 13.75 12.62 -3.98
CA LEU A 42 13.86 11.29 -4.58
C LEU A 42 15.05 10.54 -3.95
N TYR A 43 14.83 9.91 -2.81
CA TYR A 43 15.88 9.24 -2.05
C TYR A 43 15.60 7.76 -1.82
N PRO A 44 16.65 6.93 -1.76
CA PRO A 44 16.59 5.68 -1.04
C PRO A 44 16.31 5.95 0.45
N ALA A 45 15.91 4.93 1.19
CA ALA A 45 15.81 5.08 2.64
C ALA A 45 17.21 5.35 3.24
N GLY A 46 17.32 6.38 4.06
CA GLY A 46 18.61 6.81 4.63
C GLY A 46 18.53 8.15 5.32
N LEU A 47 19.64 8.56 5.97
CA LEU A 47 19.72 9.83 6.70
C LEU A 47 19.90 11.03 5.78
N ASP A 48 20.36 10.85 4.54
CA ASP A 48 20.44 11.92 3.54
C ASP A 48 19.06 12.50 3.20
N TYR A 49 18.03 11.63 3.13
CA TYR A 49 16.65 12.09 3.02
C TYR A 49 16.27 13.01 4.18
N VAL A 50 16.61 12.61 5.42
CA VAL A 50 16.23 13.37 6.62
C VAL A 50 16.89 14.75 6.59
N ALA A 51 18.18 14.80 6.26
CA ALA A 51 18.93 16.08 6.13
C ALA A 51 18.36 16.96 5.00
N ALA A 52 18.04 16.38 3.85
CA ALA A 52 17.44 17.10 2.71
C ALA A 52 16.04 17.65 3.04
N PHE A 53 15.22 16.87 3.73
CA PHE A 53 13.89 17.30 4.15
C PHE A 53 13.98 18.53 5.07
N PHE A 54 14.81 18.48 6.13
CA PHE A 54 15.01 19.64 7.01
C PHE A 54 15.69 20.80 6.29
N GLY A 55 16.57 20.54 5.32
CA GLY A 55 17.15 21.57 4.47
C GLY A 55 16.09 22.34 3.65
N CYS A 56 15.11 21.65 3.11
CA CYS A 56 13.95 22.30 2.47
C CYS A 56 13.19 23.21 3.44
N LEU A 57 12.91 22.72 4.66
CA LEU A 57 12.23 23.52 5.68
C LEU A 57 13.00 24.79 6.03
N TYR A 58 14.34 24.69 6.15
CA TYR A 58 15.22 25.84 6.46
C TYR A 58 15.30 26.87 5.32
N ALA A 59 15.29 26.40 4.06
CA ALA A 59 15.31 27.26 2.89
C ALA A 59 13.93 27.89 2.58
N GLY A 60 12.85 27.42 3.23
CA GLY A 60 11.48 27.77 2.87
C GLY A 60 11.04 27.21 1.51
N VAL A 61 11.67 26.12 1.07
CA VAL A 61 11.32 25.33 -0.11
C VAL A 61 10.35 24.24 0.31
N ILE A 62 9.30 24.00 -0.48
CA ILE A 62 8.28 23.03 -0.18
C ILE A 62 8.77 21.65 -0.64
N GLY A 63 9.19 20.80 0.29
CA GLY A 63 9.62 19.43 0.01
C GLY A 63 8.45 18.51 -0.39
N ILE A 64 8.70 17.62 -1.33
CA ILE A 64 7.74 16.58 -1.73
C ILE A 64 8.40 15.22 -1.51
N PRO A 65 8.14 14.56 -0.35
CA PRO A 65 8.66 13.24 -0.07
C PRO A 65 8.17 12.20 -1.07
N LEU A 66 9.11 11.52 -1.75
CA LEU A 66 8.81 10.48 -2.72
C LEU A 66 9.83 9.34 -2.60
N PHE A 67 9.56 8.24 -3.28
CA PHE A 67 10.49 7.12 -3.40
C PHE A 67 11.56 7.39 -4.46
N ALA A 68 12.69 6.69 -4.37
CA ALA A 68 13.71 6.73 -5.41
C ALA A 68 13.15 6.26 -6.76
N PRO A 69 13.58 6.86 -7.89
CA PRO A 69 13.12 6.47 -9.22
C PRO A 69 13.50 5.02 -9.54
N GLY A 70 12.70 4.36 -10.38
CA GLY A 70 12.93 2.99 -10.84
C GLY A 70 11.67 2.28 -11.30
N GLY A 71 11.72 1.57 -12.41
CA GLY A 71 10.62 0.79 -12.98
C GLY A 71 9.34 1.61 -13.21
N ASN A 72 8.18 0.98 -13.04
CA ASN A 72 6.85 1.60 -13.22
C ASN A 72 6.56 2.82 -12.31
N ARG A 73 7.44 3.14 -11.37
CA ARG A 73 7.27 4.27 -10.43
C ARG A 73 7.58 5.62 -11.07
N SER A 74 8.38 5.64 -12.11
CA SER A 74 8.85 6.88 -12.75
C SER A 74 7.71 7.70 -13.37
N ALA A 75 6.75 7.08 -14.02
CA ALA A 75 5.56 7.77 -14.55
C ALA A 75 4.70 8.41 -13.44
N HIS A 76 4.65 7.81 -12.26
CA HIS A 76 3.95 8.38 -11.12
C HIS A 76 4.67 9.61 -10.54
N ILE A 77 6.02 9.55 -10.48
CA ILE A 77 6.86 10.71 -10.10
C ILE A 77 6.63 11.86 -11.09
N ASP A 78 6.58 11.56 -12.38
CA ASP A 78 6.34 12.54 -13.45
C ASP A 78 4.99 13.24 -13.30
N ALA A 79 3.94 12.47 -13.03
CA ALA A 79 2.60 13.01 -12.77
C ALA A 79 2.58 13.92 -11.53
N ILE A 80 3.28 13.56 -10.47
CA ILE A 80 3.41 14.40 -9.27
C ILE A 80 4.24 15.65 -9.56
N ALA A 81 5.35 15.54 -10.30
CA ALA A 81 6.20 16.66 -10.67
C ALA A 81 5.40 17.72 -11.45
N ALA A 82 4.58 17.27 -12.40
CA ALA A 82 3.70 18.13 -13.18
C ALA A 82 2.60 18.77 -12.32
N ASP A 83 1.91 17.98 -11.47
CA ASP A 83 0.84 18.46 -10.60
C ASP A 83 1.34 19.50 -9.58
N ALA A 84 2.51 19.25 -8.99
CA ALA A 84 3.15 20.16 -8.04
C ALA A 84 3.83 21.35 -8.73
N THR A 85 4.03 21.31 -10.05
CA THR A 85 4.91 22.25 -10.77
C THR A 85 6.28 22.35 -10.08
N ALA A 86 6.94 21.19 -9.92
CA ALA A 86 8.22 21.10 -9.21
C ALA A 86 9.31 21.88 -9.94
N ALA A 87 10.19 22.54 -9.19
CA ALA A 87 11.28 23.37 -9.70
C ALA A 87 12.66 22.67 -9.65
N ALA A 88 12.80 21.64 -8.79
CA ALA A 88 14.05 20.91 -8.63
C ALA A 88 13.82 19.48 -8.12
N VAL A 89 14.86 18.67 -8.23
CA VAL A 89 14.98 17.34 -7.63
C VAL A 89 16.16 17.34 -6.66
N LEU A 90 15.92 16.93 -5.42
CA LEU A 90 16.96 16.61 -4.44
C LEU A 90 17.09 15.09 -4.37
N THR A 91 18.33 14.62 -4.42
CA THR A 91 18.62 13.19 -4.48
C THR A 91 20.07 12.89 -4.06
N THR A 92 20.55 11.67 -4.30
CA THR A 92 21.94 11.27 -4.10
C THR A 92 22.77 11.38 -5.39
N ALA A 93 24.08 11.48 -5.26
CA ALA A 93 25.01 11.49 -6.39
C ALA A 93 24.88 10.22 -7.26
N GLU A 94 24.59 9.08 -6.64
CA GLU A 94 24.38 7.82 -7.33
C GLU A 94 23.19 7.90 -8.30
N ILE A 95 22.05 8.44 -7.84
CA ILE A 95 20.86 8.61 -8.68
C ILE A 95 21.09 9.63 -9.78
N VAL A 96 21.84 10.71 -9.50
CA VAL A 96 22.24 11.70 -10.53
C VAL A 96 23.12 11.03 -11.60
N ALA A 97 24.08 10.19 -11.18
CA ALA A 97 24.99 9.50 -12.09
C ALA A 97 24.30 8.43 -12.95
N ALA A 98 23.18 7.87 -12.49
CA ALA A 98 22.37 6.92 -13.26
C ALA A 98 21.73 7.54 -14.51
N GLY A 99 21.70 8.87 -14.61
CA GLY A 99 21.39 9.60 -15.84
C GLY A 99 19.92 9.85 -16.13
N ASP A 100 19.67 10.34 -17.34
CA ASP A 100 18.33 10.72 -17.81
C ASP A 100 17.43 9.49 -18.02
N THR A 101 16.31 9.45 -17.33
CA THR A 101 15.29 8.40 -17.45
C THR A 101 14.32 8.66 -18.62
N GLY A 102 14.50 9.73 -19.41
CA GLY A 102 13.60 10.14 -20.50
C GLY A 102 12.29 10.79 -20.00
N LEU A 103 12.12 10.99 -18.70
CA LEU A 103 10.92 11.54 -18.07
C LEU A 103 11.03 13.05 -17.84
N SER A 104 9.91 13.74 -17.67
CA SER A 104 9.90 15.20 -17.59
C SER A 104 10.64 15.74 -16.38
N PHE A 105 10.61 15.03 -15.24
CA PHE A 105 11.33 15.43 -14.04
C PHE A 105 12.87 15.34 -14.20
N SER A 106 13.38 14.52 -15.13
CA SER A 106 14.81 14.43 -15.43
C SER A 106 15.37 15.74 -16.01
N ARG A 107 14.52 16.63 -16.51
CA ARG A 107 14.91 17.95 -17.04
C ARG A 107 15.00 19.02 -15.97
N LEU A 108 14.52 18.74 -14.75
CA LEU A 108 14.65 19.65 -13.64
C LEU A 108 16.10 19.68 -13.12
N PRO A 109 16.57 20.78 -12.50
CA PRO A 109 17.85 20.79 -11.81
C PRO A 109 17.92 19.69 -10.75
N HIS A 110 18.92 18.82 -10.83
CA HIS A 110 19.19 17.78 -9.85
C HIS A 110 20.28 18.23 -8.88
N ILE A 111 20.00 18.10 -7.58
CA ILE A 111 20.91 18.48 -6.51
C ILE A 111 21.28 17.21 -5.73
N ALA A 112 22.53 16.76 -5.87
CA ALA A 112 23.10 15.67 -5.07
C ALA A 112 23.46 16.20 -3.69
N THR A 113 22.61 15.94 -2.69
CA THR A 113 22.78 16.52 -1.35
C THR A 113 23.76 15.75 -0.46
N ASP A 114 24.03 14.49 -0.77
CA ASP A 114 25.02 13.64 -0.11
C ASP A 114 26.47 14.06 -0.37
N THR A 115 26.70 14.90 -1.39
CA THR A 115 28.03 15.46 -1.72
C THR A 115 28.27 16.83 -1.10
N LEU A 116 27.26 17.42 -0.46
CA LEU A 116 27.40 18.73 0.18
C LEU A 116 28.17 18.59 1.50
N GLY A 117 29.07 19.53 1.74
CA GLY A 117 29.77 19.62 3.02
C GLY A 117 28.83 19.98 4.18
N THR A 118 29.39 20.21 5.36
CA THR A 118 28.65 20.73 6.50
C THR A 118 28.78 22.25 6.58
N ALA A 119 27.66 22.97 6.68
CA ALA A 119 27.68 24.40 6.89
C ALA A 119 28.02 24.72 8.37
N GLN A 120 28.96 25.64 8.61
CA GLN A 120 29.32 26.08 9.95
C GLN A 120 28.67 27.41 10.36
N GLY A 121 27.78 27.96 9.54
CA GLY A 121 27.14 29.26 9.75
C GLY A 121 25.79 29.16 10.50
N ARG A 122 25.50 30.16 11.34
CA ARG A 122 24.16 30.41 11.89
C ARG A 122 23.30 31.14 10.85
N GLY A 123 23.14 30.60 9.65
CA GLY A 123 22.14 31.10 8.72
C GLY A 123 20.76 31.09 9.39
N THR A 124 20.02 32.20 9.33
CA THR A 124 18.63 32.22 9.81
C THR A 124 17.79 31.36 8.90
N ALA A 125 17.23 30.29 9.44
CA ALA A 125 16.23 29.50 8.74
C ALA A 125 15.03 30.41 8.40
N VAL A 126 14.63 30.47 7.15
CA VAL A 126 13.51 31.28 6.69
C VAL A 126 12.37 30.35 6.33
N ALA A 127 11.63 29.90 7.32
CA ALA A 127 10.49 29.05 7.10
C ALA A 127 9.42 29.71 6.23
N GLY A 128 8.89 28.98 5.26
CA GLY A 128 7.65 29.30 4.55
C GLY A 128 6.42 29.04 5.41
N ILE A 129 5.23 29.31 4.90
CA ILE A 129 3.97 28.90 5.55
C ILE A 129 3.77 27.39 5.38
N VAL A 130 3.94 26.90 4.15
CA VAL A 130 3.82 25.47 3.80
C VAL A 130 5.15 24.77 4.09
N ALA A 131 5.10 23.69 4.84
CA ALA A 131 6.28 22.88 5.16
C ALA A 131 6.59 21.87 4.05
N TYR A 132 5.58 21.06 3.67
CA TYR A 132 5.75 20.06 2.62
C TYR A 132 4.40 19.67 2.00
N LEU A 133 4.43 18.95 0.88
CA LEU A 133 3.25 18.33 0.29
C LEU A 133 3.32 16.83 0.50
N GLN A 134 2.32 16.27 1.16
CA GLN A 134 2.15 14.84 1.28
C GLN A 134 1.26 14.33 0.15
N TYR A 135 1.86 13.67 -0.85
CA TYR A 135 1.09 13.03 -1.90
C TYR A 135 0.50 11.72 -1.41
N THR A 136 -0.79 11.55 -1.62
CA THR A 136 -1.50 10.33 -1.27
C THR A 136 -1.56 9.40 -2.47
N SER A 137 -1.42 8.09 -2.23
CA SER A 137 -1.60 7.03 -3.22
C SER A 137 -3.08 6.78 -3.55
N GLY A 138 -3.90 7.84 -3.63
CA GLY A 138 -5.34 7.76 -3.76
C GLY A 138 -5.84 6.75 -4.80
N SER A 139 -7.01 6.17 -4.55
CA SER A 139 -7.70 5.25 -5.46
C SER A 139 -8.19 5.92 -6.77
N THR A 140 -7.97 7.23 -6.92
CA THR A 140 -8.29 8.03 -8.12
C THR A 140 -7.04 8.20 -8.97
N SER A 141 -7.19 8.23 -10.28
CA SER A 141 -6.11 8.29 -11.27
C SER A 141 -5.19 9.53 -11.20
N ALA A 142 -5.61 10.61 -10.55
CA ALA A 142 -4.85 11.85 -10.45
C ALA A 142 -4.21 12.02 -9.06
N PRO A 143 -2.90 12.37 -8.97
CA PRO A 143 -2.24 12.62 -7.69
C PRO A 143 -2.83 13.85 -6.98
N LYS A 144 -2.88 13.80 -5.63
CA LYS A 144 -3.33 14.89 -4.78
C LYS A 144 -2.28 15.17 -3.71
N GLY A 145 -1.69 16.36 -3.75
CA GLY A 145 -0.75 16.83 -2.73
C GLY A 145 -1.49 17.48 -1.57
N VAL A 146 -1.52 16.84 -0.41
CA VAL A 146 -2.06 17.43 0.82
C VAL A 146 -1.08 18.50 1.30
N VAL A 147 -1.58 19.72 1.54
CA VAL A 147 -0.77 20.83 2.04
C VAL A 147 -0.57 20.69 3.55
N ILE A 148 0.66 20.46 3.98
CA ILE A 148 1.04 20.42 5.38
C ILE A 148 1.87 21.66 5.71
N ASP A 149 1.42 22.45 6.67
CA ASP A 149 2.15 23.60 7.16
C ASP A 149 2.98 23.27 8.43
N HIS A 150 3.84 24.21 8.82
CA HIS A 150 4.71 24.03 9.99
C HIS A 150 3.91 23.94 11.30
N ALA A 151 2.84 24.71 11.42
CA ALA A 151 2.00 24.71 12.64
C ALA A 151 1.28 23.38 12.79
N MET A 152 0.73 22.84 11.69
CA MET A 152 0.09 21.53 11.66
C MET A 152 1.08 20.42 12.09
N SER A 153 2.28 20.43 11.52
CA SER A 153 3.31 19.44 11.84
C SER A 153 3.72 19.46 13.31
N ILE A 154 3.96 20.66 13.87
CA ILE A 154 4.33 20.86 15.28
C ILE A 154 3.16 20.46 16.20
N ASN A 155 1.94 20.93 15.90
CA ASN A 155 0.75 20.59 16.68
C ASN A 155 0.54 19.06 16.69
N HIS A 156 0.67 18.43 15.52
CA HIS A 156 0.48 16.98 15.41
C HIS A 156 1.54 16.19 16.19
N CYS A 157 2.81 16.52 16.07
CA CYS A 157 3.86 15.91 16.89
C CYS A 157 3.58 16.09 18.39
N GLY A 158 3.10 17.28 18.81
CA GLY A 158 2.70 17.54 20.19
C GLY A 158 1.48 16.72 20.65
N GLN A 159 0.50 16.48 19.76
CA GLN A 159 -0.64 15.59 20.03
C GLN A 159 -0.16 14.14 20.23
N LEU A 160 0.68 13.65 19.31
CA LEU A 160 1.22 12.29 19.38
C LEU A 160 2.15 12.10 20.59
N ALA A 161 3.02 13.08 20.89
CA ALA A 161 3.90 13.02 22.05
C ALA A 161 3.09 12.84 23.36
N ARG A 162 1.94 13.52 23.46
CA ARG A 162 1.03 13.35 24.61
C ARG A 162 0.29 12.02 24.58
N ALA A 163 -0.30 11.66 23.43
CA ALA A 163 -1.14 10.47 23.31
C ALA A 163 -0.32 9.18 23.46
N TRP A 164 0.89 9.15 22.91
CA TRP A 164 1.79 7.99 22.91
C TRP A 164 2.85 8.05 24.01
N GLN A 165 2.87 9.12 24.81
CA GLN A 165 3.84 9.33 25.88
C GLN A 165 5.30 9.30 25.38
N VAL A 166 5.56 9.99 24.25
CA VAL A 166 6.90 10.13 23.67
C VAL A 166 7.62 11.31 24.33
N ASP A 167 8.81 11.06 24.82
CA ASP A 167 9.70 12.00 25.48
C ASP A 167 11.14 11.86 24.95
N HIS A 168 12.10 12.61 25.49
CA HIS A 168 13.51 12.59 25.11
C HIS A 168 14.24 11.26 25.45
N GLU A 169 13.69 10.44 26.36
CA GLU A 169 14.24 9.13 26.72
C GLU A 169 13.67 8.01 25.81
N SER A 170 12.67 8.32 25.03
CA SER A 170 12.03 7.38 24.10
C SER A 170 13.01 6.96 22.99
N VAL A 171 12.79 5.78 22.45
CA VAL A 171 13.51 5.26 21.27
C VAL A 171 12.47 4.80 20.25
N VAL A 172 12.40 5.51 19.14
CA VAL A 172 11.49 5.16 18.03
C VAL A 172 12.21 4.24 17.06
N VAL A 173 11.68 3.04 16.84
CA VAL A 173 12.19 2.08 15.86
C VAL A 173 11.23 2.01 14.68
N SER A 174 11.68 2.37 13.47
CA SER A 174 10.81 2.43 12.29
C SER A 174 11.48 1.88 11.04
N TRP A 175 10.75 1.07 10.31
CA TRP A 175 11.05 0.61 8.94
C TRP A 175 10.07 1.20 7.91
N LEU A 176 9.12 2.02 8.36
CA LEU A 176 8.09 2.60 7.50
C LEU A 176 8.69 3.50 6.42
N PRO A 177 8.14 3.50 5.19
CA PRO A 177 8.62 4.35 4.12
C PRO A 177 8.53 5.83 4.50
N HIS A 178 9.63 6.57 4.38
CA HIS A 178 9.70 8.00 4.69
C HIS A 178 8.79 8.87 3.80
N PHE A 179 8.45 8.42 2.61
CA PHE A 179 7.54 9.13 1.69
C PHE A 179 6.05 8.91 2.01
N HIS A 180 5.73 8.03 2.95
CA HIS A 180 4.38 7.84 3.47
C HIS A 180 4.21 8.68 4.74
N ASP A 181 3.02 9.27 4.96
CA ASP A 181 2.71 10.07 6.15
C ASP A 181 3.10 9.37 7.46
N TYR A 182 2.81 8.07 7.57
CA TYR A 182 3.14 7.30 8.77
C TYR A 182 4.65 7.21 9.01
N GLY A 183 5.44 6.93 7.98
CA GLY A 183 6.90 6.89 8.09
C GLY A 183 7.51 8.28 8.32
N GLN A 184 6.98 9.30 7.63
CA GLN A 184 7.42 10.69 7.76
C GLN A 184 7.19 11.24 9.17
N VAL A 185 5.98 11.08 9.70
CA VAL A 185 5.65 11.63 11.02
C VAL A 185 6.27 10.79 12.13
N ASN A 186 6.03 9.47 12.13
CA ASN A 186 6.48 8.60 13.22
C ASN A 186 8.00 8.40 13.24
N GLY A 187 8.63 8.25 12.06
CA GLY A 187 10.06 7.95 11.96
C GLY A 187 10.98 9.17 11.92
N VAL A 188 10.48 10.34 11.46
CA VAL A 188 11.30 11.52 11.21
C VAL A 188 10.86 12.71 12.07
N LEU A 189 9.61 13.17 11.94
CA LEU A 189 9.17 14.41 12.60
C LEU A 189 9.06 14.27 14.12
N LEU A 190 8.38 13.22 14.58
CA LEU A 190 8.12 13.00 16.00
C LEU A 190 9.42 12.82 16.82
N PRO A 191 10.41 12.01 16.40
CA PRO A 191 11.67 11.90 17.13
C PRO A 191 12.43 13.24 17.22
N VAL A 192 12.45 14.03 16.16
CA VAL A 192 13.11 15.35 16.17
C VAL A 192 12.35 16.32 17.09
N TYR A 193 11.01 16.31 17.05
CA TYR A 193 10.19 17.13 17.94
C TYR A 193 10.41 16.79 19.41
N ALA A 194 10.46 15.50 19.75
CA ALA A 194 10.64 15.02 21.11
C ALA A 194 12.10 15.07 21.60
N GLY A 195 13.05 15.27 20.69
CA GLY A 195 14.48 15.21 21.01
C GLY A 195 14.95 13.80 21.36
N CYS A 196 14.28 12.76 20.85
CA CYS A 196 14.55 11.36 21.18
C CYS A 196 15.27 10.62 20.05
N ARG A 197 15.81 9.44 20.36
CA ARG A 197 16.51 8.61 19.39
C ARG A 197 15.54 7.99 18.36
N ALA A 198 15.90 8.08 17.08
CA ALA A 198 15.29 7.30 16.02
C ALA A 198 16.25 6.22 15.51
N VAL A 199 15.75 4.99 15.38
CA VAL A 199 16.45 3.85 14.76
C VAL A 199 15.65 3.45 13.53
N LEU A 200 16.19 3.74 12.36
CA LEU A 200 15.54 3.62 11.08
C LEU A 200 16.15 2.47 10.27
N MET A 201 15.38 1.82 9.45
CA MET A 201 15.85 0.85 8.46
C MET A 201 15.01 0.94 7.19
N ALA A 202 15.53 0.43 6.08
CA ALA A 202 14.78 0.41 4.83
C ALA A 202 13.55 -0.52 4.90
N PRO A 203 12.43 -0.16 4.26
CA PRO A 203 11.27 -1.06 4.16
C PRO A 203 11.61 -2.42 3.56
N THR A 204 12.55 -2.47 2.63
CA THR A 204 13.05 -3.70 2.01
C THR A 204 13.81 -4.59 2.98
N THR A 205 14.56 -4.02 3.93
CA THR A 205 15.23 -4.76 5.02
C THR A 205 14.21 -5.52 5.86
N PHE A 206 13.12 -4.83 6.27
CA PHE A 206 12.02 -5.46 6.98
C PHE A 206 11.32 -6.53 6.14
N ALA A 207 10.95 -6.22 4.89
CA ALA A 207 10.20 -7.14 4.04
C ALA A 207 10.96 -8.44 3.74
N LYS A 208 12.27 -8.35 3.52
CA LYS A 208 13.15 -9.52 3.31
C LYS A 208 13.35 -10.32 4.60
N ASN A 209 13.50 -9.66 5.72
CA ASN A 209 13.80 -10.31 7.00
C ASN A 209 13.12 -9.58 8.18
N PRO A 210 11.85 -9.88 8.48
CA PRO A 210 11.05 -9.15 9.45
C PRO A 210 11.57 -9.23 10.90
N ILE A 211 12.40 -10.23 11.23
CA ILE A 211 13.05 -10.31 12.54
C ILE A 211 13.92 -9.09 12.83
N ARG A 212 14.47 -8.42 11.79
CA ARG A 212 15.33 -7.25 11.95
C ARG A 212 14.66 -6.10 12.68
N TRP A 213 13.36 -5.94 12.51
CA TRP A 213 12.60 -4.95 13.28
C TRP A 213 12.60 -5.29 14.77
N LEU A 214 12.35 -6.55 15.12
CA LEU A 214 12.30 -7.01 16.52
C LEU A 214 13.71 -7.07 17.15
N ASP A 215 14.73 -7.43 16.38
CA ASP A 215 16.14 -7.35 16.77
C ASP A 215 16.53 -5.91 17.11
N ALA A 216 16.14 -4.94 16.28
CA ALA A 216 16.41 -3.52 16.53
C ALA A 216 15.72 -3.02 17.80
N VAL A 217 14.46 -3.43 18.04
CA VAL A 217 13.74 -3.13 19.28
C VAL A 217 14.50 -3.68 20.48
N THR A 218 14.95 -4.91 20.42
CA THR A 218 15.74 -5.55 21.48
C THR A 218 17.08 -4.83 21.71
N ALA A 219 17.86 -4.62 20.64
CA ALA A 219 19.21 -4.07 20.72
C ALA A 219 19.23 -2.61 21.21
N TYR A 220 18.30 -1.80 20.74
CA TYR A 220 18.23 -0.37 21.08
C TYR A 220 17.24 -0.06 22.20
N ARG A 221 16.61 -1.07 22.80
CA ARG A 221 15.55 -0.93 23.80
C ARG A 221 14.43 -0.02 23.27
N GLY A 222 13.97 -0.31 22.04
CA GLY A 222 12.95 0.46 21.35
C GLY A 222 11.67 0.56 22.19
N THR A 223 11.15 1.78 22.33
CA THR A 223 9.95 2.06 23.13
C THR A 223 8.71 2.28 22.28
N HIS A 224 8.91 2.80 21.06
CA HIS A 224 7.83 3.18 20.14
C HIS A 224 8.07 2.62 18.75
N SER A 225 7.01 2.11 18.15
CA SER A 225 7.01 1.62 16.77
C SER A 225 5.61 1.78 16.18
N GLY A 226 5.48 1.49 14.88
CA GLY A 226 4.19 1.43 14.23
C GLY A 226 4.24 0.60 12.96
N ALA A 227 3.13 -0.06 12.62
CA ALA A 227 3.04 -0.90 11.44
C ALA A 227 1.59 -1.16 11.02
N PRO A 228 1.31 -1.48 9.74
CA PRO A 228 0.04 -2.07 9.30
C PRO A 228 -0.04 -3.56 9.65
N ASN A 229 -1.24 -4.16 9.54
CA ASN A 229 -1.46 -5.56 9.93
C ASN A 229 -0.49 -6.55 9.27
N PHE A 230 -0.21 -6.37 7.96
CA PHE A 230 0.63 -7.33 7.23
C PHE A 230 2.01 -7.51 7.88
N ALA A 231 2.52 -6.49 8.53
CA ALA A 231 3.83 -6.54 9.16
C ALA A 231 3.84 -7.41 10.42
N PHE A 232 2.78 -7.35 11.22
CA PHE A 232 2.61 -8.22 12.38
C PHE A 232 2.45 -9.67 11.93
N ASP A 233 1.61 -9.92 10.90
CA ASP A 233 1.46 -11.25 10.31
C ASP A 233 2.79 -11.77 9.75
N LEU A 234 3.56 -10.93 9.04
CA LEU A 234 4.85 -11.30 8.47
C LEU A 234 5.87 -11.69 9.55
N CYS A 235 5.91 -10.97 10.68
CA CYS A 235 6.75 -11.33 11.83
C CYS A 235 6.38 -12.70 12.41
N VAL A 236 5.09 -13.02 12.50
CA VAL A 236 4.64 -14.34 12.99
C VAL A 236 5.02 -15.44 12.01
N ASP A 237 4.77 -15.23 10.72
CA ASP A 237 4.87 -16.27 9.68
C ASP A 237 6.32 -16.54 9.25
N LYS A 238 7.19 -15.51 9.27
CA LYS A 238 8.56 -15.60 8.71
C LYS A 238 9.67 -15.71 9.77
N THR A 239 9.34 -15.68 11.08
CA THR A 239 10.37 -15.82 12.12
C THR A 239 10.32 -17.21 12.75
N THR A 240 11.49 -17.82 12.95
CA THR A 240 11.62 -19.12 13.60
C THR A 240 11.73 -19.00 15.12
N ALA A 241 11.44 -20.08 15.86
CA ALA A 241 11.63 -20.12 17.32
C ALA A 241 13.07 -19.80 17.73
N ALA A 242 14.07 -20.26 16.95
CA ALA A 242 15.48 -19.98 17.22
C ALA A 242 15.80 -18.49 17.07
N GLN A 243 15.29 -17.81 16.04
CA GLN A 243 15.45 -16.37 15.88
C GLN A 243 14.79 -15.57 17.00
N ARG A 244 13.63 -16.02 17.46
CA ARG A 244 12.89 -15.36 18.55
C ARG A 244 13.53 -15.53 19.92
N ALA A 245 14.36 -16.56 20.12
CA ALA A 245 14.92 -16.89 21.44
C ALA A 245 15.74 -15.77 22.10
N SER A 246 16.34 -14.87 21.29
CA SER A 246 17.15 -13.73 21.78
C SER A 246 16.36 -12.43 21.95
N LEU A 247 15.07 -12.40 21.60
CA LEU A 247 14.26 -11.19 21.67
C LEU A 247 13.92 -10.79 23.10
N ASP A 248 13.95 -9.49 23.36
CA ASP A 248 13.42 -8.84 24.56
C ASP A 248 12.58 -7.62 24.16
N LEU A 249 11.25 -7.77 24.19
CA LEU A 249 10.31 -6.74 23.77
C LEU A 249 9.68 -5.96 24.94
N ARG A 250 10.19 -6.15 26.17
CA ARG A 250 9.68 -5.47 27.38
C ARG A 250 9.83 -3.96 27.35
N SER A 251 10.71 -3.44 26.50
CA SER A 251 10.91 -2.00 26.37
C SER A 251 9.79 -1.29 25.59
N TRP A 252 9.01 -1.99 24.79
CA TRP A 252 7.90 -1.38 24.06
C TRP A 252 6.86 -0.78 24.99
N ARG A 253 6.47 0.46 24.71
CA ARG A 253 5.43 1.23 25.41
C ARG A 253 4.24 1.52 24.49
N HIS A 254 4.50 1.65 23.17
CA HIS A 254 3.49 1.91 22.17
C HIS A 254 3.89 1.30 20.82
N VAL A 255 3.00 0.50 20.26
CA VAL A 255 3.14 -0.08 18.92
C VAL A 255 1.86 0.18 18.14
N GLY A 256 1.85 1.27 17.34
CA GLY A 256 0.68 1.68 16.60
C GLY A 256 0.32 0.70 15.49
N ASN A 257 -0.96 0.33 15.38
CA ASN A 257 -1.48 -0.41 14.23
C ASN A 257 -2.50 0.45 13.49
N GLY A 258 -2.24 0.73 12.20
CA GLY A 258 -3.10 1.59 11.39
C GLY A 258 -2.78 1.53 9.91
N ALA A 259 -3.17 2.56 9.18
CA ALA A 259 -3.07 2.70 7.72
C ALA A 259 -3.99 1.77 6.90
N GLU A 260 -4.63 0.79 7.52
CA GLU A 260 -5.63 -0.13 6.98
C GLU A 260 -6.59 -0.55 8.10
N PRO A 261 -7.75 -1.18 7.80
CA PRO A 261 -8.66 -1.67 8.84
C PRO A 261 -7.95 -2.64 9.79
N VAL A 262 -7.95 -2.32 11.08
CA VAL A 262 -7.24 -3.10 12.10
C VAL A 262 -7.93 -4.45 12.30
N ARG A 263 -7.15 -5.53 12.29
CA ARG A 263 -7.64 -6.90 12.44
C ARG A 263 -7.25 -7.47 13.81
N LYS A 264 -8.27 -7.79 14.62
CA LYS A 264 -8.06 -8.41 15.93
C LYS A 264 -7.24 -9.70 15.84
N ALA A 265 -7.58 -10.58 14.90
CA ALA A 265 -6.90 -11.86 14.74
C ALA A 265 -5.38 -11.71 14.49
N THR A 266 -4.97 -10.70 13.71
CA THR A 266 -3.55 -10.38 13.48
C THR A 266 -2.86 -10.00 14.78
N LEU A 267 -3.46 -9.10 15.56
CA LEU A 267 -2.87 -8.64 16.83
C LEU A 267 -2.85 -9.74 17.89
N ASP A 268 -3.89 -10.57 17.95
CA ASP A 268 -3.93 -11.71 18.89
C ASP A 268 -2.85 -12.76 18.55
N ARG A 269 -2.64 -13.07 17.27
CA ARG A 269 -1.57 -13.97 16.84
C ARG A 269 -0.19 -13.42 17.17
N PHE A 270 0.02 -12.14 16.95
CA PHE A 270 1.28 -11.47 17.28
C PHE A 270 1.53 -11.47 18.79
N GLU A 271 0.55 -11.07 19.60
CA GLU A 271 0.62 -11.13 21.05
C GLU A 271 0.94 -12.55 21.55
N ALA A 272 0.19 -13.56 21.10
CA ALA A 272 0.42 -14.94 21.51
C ALA A 272 1.82 -15.46 21.12
N THR A 273 2.35 -15.05 19.97
CA THR A 273 3.66 -15.48 19.49
C THR A 273 4.80 -14.85 20.28
N PHE A 274 4.67 -13.58 20.68
CA PHE A 274 5.76 -12.81 21.27
C PHE A 274 5.60 -12.54 22.78
N ALA A 275 4.51 -12.97 23.41
CA ALA A 275 4.31 -12.83 24.85
C ALA A 275 5.45 -13.45 25.68
N ALA A 276 5.95 -14.63 25.28
CA ALA A 276 7.09 -15.29 25.95
C ALA A 276 8.40 -14.48 25.83
N HIS A 277 8.45 -13.51 24.91
CA HIS A 277 9.61 -12.63 24.68
C HIS A 277 9.39 -11.23 25.29
N GLY A 278 8.44 -11.10 26.21
CA GLY A 278 8.18 -9.89 26.97
C GLY A 278 7.23 -8.88 26.34
N LEU A 279 6.55 -9.23 25.23
CA LEU A 279 5.52 -8.37 24.66
C LEU A 279 4.29 -8.31 25.61
N ASP A 280 3.93 -7.10 26.03
CA ASP A 280 2.62 -6.83 26.63
C ASP A 280 1.63 -6.47 25.52
N GLY A 281 0.56 -7.23 25.37
CA GLY A 281 -0.47 -6.96 24.35
C GLY A 281 -1.18 -5.61 24.51
N ALA A 282 -1.10 -4.98 25.68
CA ALA A 282 -1.66 -3.65 25.93
C ALA A 282 -0.90 -2.53 25.20
N VAL A 283 0.34 -2.78 24.72
CA VAL A 283 1.10 -1.79 23.92
C VAL A 283 0.71 -1.78 22.45
N LEU A 284 -0.03 -2.80 21.99
CA LEU A 284 -0.53 -2.88 20.59
C LEU A 284 -1.74 -1.97 20.45
N THR A 285 -1.51 -0.79 19.90
CA THR A 285 -2.47 0.32 19.93
C THR A 285 -3.10 0.53 18.54
N PRO A 286 -4.37 0.19 18.36
CA PRO A 286 -5.11 0.54 17.14
C PRO A 286 -5.21 2.07 16.96
N GLY A 287 -5.12 2.54 15.72
CA GLY A 287 -5.28 3.95 15.40
C GLY A 287 -5.89 4.17 14.02
N TYR A 288 -6.53 5.32 13.86
CA TYR A 288 -7.12 5.76 12.61
C TYR A 288 -6.64 7.16 12.24
N GLY A 289 -6.36 7.35 10.96
CA GLY A 289 -6.00 8.64 10.41
C GLY A 289 -5.68 8.59 8.93
N LEU A 290 -5.31 9.75 8.38
CA LEU A 290 -5.05 9.96 6.97
C LEU A 290 -4.17 11.19 6.79
N ALA A 291 -3.50 11.28 5.64
CA ALA A 291 -2.59 12.40 5.32
C ALA A 291 -3.28 13.77 5.40
N GLU A 292 -4.58 13.85 5.10
CA GLU A 292 -5.40 15.06 5.19
C GLU A 292 -5.52 15.61 6.62
N ALA A 293 -5.22 14.77 7.62
CA ALA A 293 -5.12 15.15 9.04
C ALA A 293 -3.66 15.06 9.56
N THR A 294 -2.69 15.22 8.71
CA THR A 294 -1.25 15.02 8.94
C THR A 294 -0.90 13.55 9.14
N LEU A 295 -1.53 12.83 10.09
CA LEU A 295 -1.40 11.39 10.24
C LEU A 295 -2.58 10.79 11.04
N VAL A 296 -2.68 11.05 12.34
CA VAL A 296 -3.58 10.36 13.29
C VAL A 296 -4.73 11.27 13.72
N LEU A 297 -5.95 10.76 13.65
CA LEU A 297 -7.15 11.39 14.21
C LEU A 297 -7.54 10.79 15.56
N THR A 298 -7.50 9.45 15.64
CA THR A 298 -7.85 8.72 16.87
C THR A 298 -6.84 7.61 17.13
N CYS A 299 -6.62 7.26 18.38
CA CYS A 299 -5.84 6.11 18.78
C CYS A 299 -6.32 5.58 20.14
N GLY A 300 -6.10 4.29 20.39
CA GLY A 300 -6.29 3.69 21.70
C GLY A 300 -5.38 4.31 22.75
N GLY A 301 -5.75 4.22 24.02
CA GLY A 301 -4.92 4.65 25.14
C GLY A 301 -3.66 3.80 25.26
N SER A 302 -2.54 4.43 25.66
CA SER A 302 -1.32 3.70 26.01
C SER A 302 -1.57 2.81 27.23
N HIS A 303 -1.15 1.53 27.13
CA HIS A 303 -1.37 0.51 28.17
C HIS A 303 -2.85 0.13 28.42
N GLU A 304 -3.76 0.52 27.52
CA GLU A 304 -5.14 0.03 27.53
C GLU A 304 -5.28 -1.13 26.55
N ARG A 305 -6.04 -2.16 26.98
CA ARG A 305 -6.31 -3.26 26.07
C ARG A 305 -7.26 -2.81 24.98
N ARG A 306 -6.92 -3.15 23.74
CA ARG A 306 -7.73 -2.88 22.56
C ARG A 306 -9.16 -3.37 22.72
N VAL A 307 -10.11 -2.55 22.33
CA VAL A 307 -11.53 -2.86 22.30
C VAL A 307 -11.88 -3.53 20.97
N ALA A 308 -12.54 -4.68 21.03
CA ALA A 308 -13.12 -5.30 19.86
C ALA A 308 -14.55 -5.74 20.17
N ARG A 309 -15.45 -5.59 19.22
CA ARG A 309 -16.86 -5.93 19.35
C ARG A 309 -17.35 -6.67 18.09
N ARG A 310 -18.33 -7.54 18.27
CA ARG A 310 -19.02 -8.20 17.14
C ARG A 310 -20.37 -7.55 16.93
N PHE A 311 -20.56 -6.99 15.73
CA PHE A 311 -21.79 -6.32 15.35
C PHE A 311 -22.61 -7.19 14.39
N ASP A 312 -23.93 -7.01 14.43
CA ASP A 312 -24.83 -7.67 13.49
C ASP A 312 -24.66 -7.09 12.07
N PRO A 313 -24.32 -7.90 11.05
CA PRO A 313 -24.07 -7.41 9.71
C PRO A 313 -25.31 -6.81 9.03
N GLN A 314 -26.51 -7.31 9.35
CA GLN A 314 -27.75 -6.78 8.79
C GLN A 314 -28.11 -5.42 9.42
N ALA A 315 -27.86 -5.26 10.71
CA ALA A 315 -28.02 -3.98 11.39
C ALA A 315 -27.03 -2.94 10.84
N LEU A 316 -25.75 -3.30 10.67
CA LEU A 316 -24.74 -2.45 10.04
C LEU A 316 -25.16 -2.04 8.62
N GLY A 317 -25.70 -2.96 7.82
CA GLY A 317 -26.26 -2.66 6.50
C GLY A 317 -27.42 -1.65 6.52
N ARG A 318 -28.13 -1.56 7.65
CA ARG A 318 -29.17 -0.54 7.91
C ARG A 318 -28.65 0.68 8.68
N ARG A 319 -27.32 0.86 8.69
CA ARG A 319 -26.61 1.95 9.42
C ARG A 319 -26.80 1.90 10.94
N ARG A 320 -26.95 0.73 11.56
CA ARG A 320 -27.08 0.59 13.02
C ARG A 320 -26.01 -0.35 13.56
N ALA A 321 -25.28 0.12 14.56
CA ALA A 321 -24.30 -0.69 15.29
C ALA A 321 -25.01 -1.44 16.43
N GLU A 322 -25.48 -2.64 16.13
CA GLU A 322 -26.12 -3.53 17.11
C GLU A 322 -25.17 -4.71 17.37
N ILE A 323 -25.00 -5.08 18.65
CA ILE A 323 -24.16 -6.22 19.03
C ILE A 323 -24.79 -7.50 18.51
N ALA A 324 -23.98 -8.33 17.84
CA ALA A 324 -24.43 -9.63 17.35
C ALA A 324 -24.79 -10.56 18.50
N THR A 325 -26.01 -11.08 18.51
CA THR A 325 -26.49 -12.05 19.49
C THR A 325 -26.26 -13.50 19.07
N ALA A 326 -25.99 -13.73 17.78
CA ALA A 326 -25.72 -15.05 17.19
C ALA A 326 -24.26 -15.20 16.77
N PRO A 327 -23.73 -16.44 16.66
CA PRO A 327 -22.44 -16.70 16.02
C PRO A 327 -22.44 -16.16 14.58
N GLY A 328 -21.42 -15.37 14.17
CA GLY A 328 -21.30 -14.90 12.79
C GLY A 328 -21.29 -13.37 12.61
N GLY A 329 -21.30 -12.57 13.69
CA GLY A 329 -21.18 -11.10 13.62
C GLY A 329 -19.87 -10.62 12.97
N VAL A 330 -19.87 -9.40 12.42
CA VAL A 330 -18.67 -8.71 11.93
C VAL A 330 -17.87 -8.24 13.15
N GLU A 331 -16.63 -8.69 13.25
CA GLU A 331 -15.73 -8.25 14.33
C GLU A 331 -15.00 -6.97 13.91
N LEU A 332 -15.26 -5.88 14.59
CA LEU A 332 -14.57 -4.60 14.39
C LEU A 332 -13.71 -4.28 15.63
N VAL A 333 -12.57 -3.64 15.36
CA VAL A 333 -11.65 -3.15 16.38
C VAL A 333 -11.87 -1.66 16.56
N GLY A 334 -12.08 -1.20 17.79
CA GLY A 334 -12.11 0.21 18.14
C GLY A 334 -10.76 0.85 17.90
N VAL A 335 -10.76 2.02 17.31
CA VAL A 335 -9.55 2.79 17.00
C VAL A 335 -9.34 3.96 17.97
N GLY A 336 -9.91 3.84 19.14
CA GLY A 336 -9.73 4.74 20.26
C GLY A 336 -10.50 6.06 20.18
N ALA A 337 -10.09 6.97 21.04
CA ALA A 337 -10.63 8.32 21.14
C ALA A 337 -9.83 9.32 20.29
N PRO A 338 -10.39 10.51 19.98
CA PRO A 338 -9.68 11.58 19.29
C PRO A 338 -8.39 11.98 20.03
N VAL A 339 -7.29 12.19 19.28
CA VAL A 339 -6.07 12.74 19.87
C VAL A 339 -6.31 14.16 20.39
N PRO A 340 -5.57 14.63 21.41
CA PRO A 340 -5.84 15.92 22.06
C PRO A 340 -6.01 17.10 21.10
N GLY A 341 -7.12 17.82 21.18
CA GLY A 341 -7.44 18.96 20.32
C GLY A 341 -8.01 18.59 18.92
N THR A 342 -8.29 17.32 18.69
CA THR A 342 -9.03 16.85 17.53
C THR A 342 -10.48 16.58 17.91
N GLU A 343 -11.39 16.99 17.04
CA GLU A 343 -12.83 16.72 17.14
C GLU A 343 -13.24 15.73 16.05
N ILE A 344 -14.09 14.77 16.41
CA ILE A 344 -14.69 13.80 15.48
C ILE A 344 -16.22 13.94 15.56
N ALA A 345 -16.88 13.90 14.41
CA ALA A 345 -18.32 13.81 14.31
C ALA A 345 -18.71 12.70 13.31
N ILE A 346 -19.74 11.94 13.64
CA ILE A 346 -20.37 11.01 12.71
C ILE A 346 -21.52 11.73 12.04
N VAL A 347 -21.50 11.81 10.72
CA VAL A 347 -22.37 12.69 9.94
C VAL A 347 -23.08 11.89 8.85
N ASP A 348 -24.35 12.16 8.67
CA ASP A 348 -25.08 11.62 7.51
C ASP A 348 -24.54 12.27 6.22
N PRO A 349 -23.99 11.49 5.29
CA PRO A 349 -23.29 12.03 4.12
C PRO A 349 -24.18 12.81 3.15
N GLU A 350 -25.51 12.60 3.20
CA GLU A 350 -26.48 13.24 2.31
C GLU A 350 -27.04 14.53 2.92
N SER A 351 -27.48 14.45 4.18
CA SER A 351 -28.12 15.61 4.85
C SER A 351 -27.13 16.51 5.59
N GLY A 352 -25.90 16.08 5.84
CA GLY A 352 -24.91 16.82 6.62
C GLY A 352 -25.25 16.94 8.11
N ARG A 353 -26.16 16.12 8.65
CA ARG A 353 -26.57 16.15 10.06
C ARG A 353 -25.68 15.24 10.90
N ILE A 354 -25.34 15.68 12.10
CA ILE A 354 -24.66 14.83 13.09
C ILE A 354 -25.61 13.70 13.50
N LEU A 355 -25.06 12.50 13.53
CA LEU A 355 -25.76 11.28 13.93
C LEU A 355 -25.45 10.93 15.37
N PRO A 356 -26.40 10.31 16.11
CA PRO A 356 -26.16 9.83 17.44
C PRO A 356 -25.24 8.59 17.45
N ASP A 357 -24.67 8.27 18.62
CA ASP A 357 -23.89 7.05 18.85
C ASP A 357 -24.64 5.80 18.39
N GLY A 358 -23.90 4.84 17.88
CA GLY A 358 -24.46 3.60 17.33
C GLY A 358 -25.08 3.72 15.94
N VAL A 359 -25.01 4.90 15.29
CA VAL A 359 -25.47 5.06 13.90
C VAL A 359 -24.28 5.28 12.99
N VAL A 360 -24.22 4.50 11.89
CA VAL A 360 -23.13 4.57 10.91
C VAL A 360 -23.32 5.79 9.99
N GLY A 361 -22.28 6.60 9.89
CA GLY A 361 -22.20 7.78 9.00
C GLY A 361 -20.79 8.04 8.52
N GLU A 362 -20.61 9.13 7.79
CA GLU A 362 -19.28 9.60 7.38
C GLU A 362 -18.55 10.18 8.60
N ILE A 363 -17.31 9.79 8.78
CA ILE A 363 -16.43 10.35 9.81
C ILE A 363 -15.96 11.72 9.34
N TRP A 364 -16.34 12.77 10.08
CA TRP A 364 -15.81 14.11 9.89
C TRP A 364 -14.85 14.45 11.00
N ALA A 365 -13.81 15.22 10.67
CA ALA A 365 -12.78 15.61 11.62
C ALA A 365 -12.46 17.10 11.55
N ALA A 366 -12.16 17.70 12.71
CA ALA A 366 -11.66 19.06 12.82
C ALA A 366 -10.54 19.14 13.84
N GLY A 367 -9.62 20.07 13.66
CA GLY A 367 -8.51 20.26 14.60
C GLY A 367 -7.29 20.93 13.98
N PRO A 368 -6.28 21.26 14.79
CA PRO A 368 -5.12 22.05 14.36
C PRO A 368 -4.18 21.30 13.41
N SER A 369 -4.34 19.99 13.27
CA SER A 369 -3.54 19.12 12.38
C SER A 369 -4.27 18.76 11.08
N VAL A 370 -5.50 19.25 10.89
CA VAL A 370 -6.29 19.01 9.67
C VAL A 370 -5.87 20.00 8.61
N SER A 371 -5.50 19.48 7.42
CA SER A 371 -5.10 20.30 6.27
C SER A 371 -6.25 21.19 5.81
N PRO A 372 -5.95 22.42 5.36
CA PRO A 372 -6.97 23.30 4.79
C PRO A 372 -7.30 22.99 3.33
N ARG A 373 -6.43 22.26 2.59
CA ARG A 373 -6.57 22.10 1.14
C ARG A 373 -5.61 21.07 0.53
N TYR A 374 -5.93 20.66 -0.69
CA TYR A 374 -4.99 20.06 -1.64
C TYR A 374 -4.28 21.15 -2.46
N TRP A 375 -3.04 20.90 -2.87
CA TRP A 375 -2.25 21.80 -3.70
C TRP A 375 -2.89 21.95 -5.09
N GLY A 376 -3.15 23.20 -5.51
CA GLY A 376 -3.71 23.49 -6.84
C GLY A 376 -5.12 22.95 -7.14
N LYS A 377 -5.80 22.30 -6.17
CA LYS A 377 -7.10 21.63 -6.39
C LYS A 377 -8.22 22.33 -5.60
N HIS A 378 -8.69 23.47 -6.10
CA HIS A 378 -9.68 24.30 -5.38
C HIS A 378 -10.99 23.55 -5.08
N ASP A 379 -11.61 22.94 -6.10
CA ASP A 379 -12.92 22.29 -5.95
C ASP A 379 -12.84 21.03 -5.08
N ASP A 380 -11.78 20.23 -5.25
CA ASP A 380 -11.53 19.09 -4.38
C ASP A 380 -11.32 19.52 -2.93
N SER A 381 -10.60 20.63 -2.74
CA SER A 381 -10.36 21.19 -1.41
C SER A 381 -11.65 21.65 -0.74
N LEU A 382 -12.52 22.33 -1.47
CA LEU A 382 -13.83 22.73 -0.94
C LEU A 382 -14.70 21.53 -0.58
N ARG A 383 -14.72 20.49 -1.42
CA ARG A 383 -15.49 19.26 -1.14
C ARG A 383 -14.98 18.51 0.09
N THR A 384 -13.66 18.49 0.28
CA THR A 384 -13.02 17.69 1.33
C THR A 384 -12.88 18.45 2.64
N PHE A 385 -12.44 19.72 2.61
CA PHE A 385 -12.09 20.50 3.80
C PHE A 385 -13.03 21.67 4.07
N GLY A 386 -14.05 21.86 3.24
CA GLY A 386 -14.95 23.01 3.30
C GLY A 386 -16.26 22.77 4.04
N ALA A 387 -16.48 21.55 4.55
CA ALA A 387 -17.74 21.22 5.23
C ALA A 387 -17.94 22.05 6.51
N ARG A 388 -19.20 22.40 6.81
CA ARG A 388 -19.58 23.15 8.03
C ARG A 388 -20.94 22.67 8.52
N PHE A 389 -21.12 22.69 9.81
CA PHE A 389 -22.44 22.52 10.40
C PHE A 389 -23.20 23.86 10.38
N ALA A 390 -24.53 23.79 10.34
CA ALA A 390 -25.38 24.98 10.35
C ALA A 390 -25.12 25.84 11.61
N GLY A 391 -24.78 27.10 11.39
CA GLY A 391 -24.48 28.05 12.46
C GLY A 391 -23.06 27.96 13.06
N GLY A 392 -22.20 27.11 12.53
CA GLY A 392 -20.81 26.96 12.98
C GLY A 392 -19.78 27.52 11.99
N ASP A 393 -18.71 28.10 12.51
CA ASP A 393 -17.58 28.61 11.71
C ASP A 393 -16.47 27.58 11.46
N THR A 394 -16.43 26.53 12.26
CA THR A 394 -15.44 25.45 12.14
C THR A 394 -15.55 24.75 10.80
N ARG A 395 -14.42 24.59 10.12
CA ARG A 395 -14.31 23.76 8.92
C ARG A 395 -14.02 22.33 9.31
N TRP A 396 -14.71 21.41 8.66
CA TRP A 396 -14.60 20.00 8.88
C TRP A 396 -14.01 19.29 7.65
N LEU A 397 -13.09 18.39 7.90
CA LEU A 397 -12.60 17.43 6.93
C LEU A 397 -13.64 16.33 6.75
N ARG A 398 -14.08 16.11 5.54
CA ARG A 398 -14.84 14.92 5.13
C ARG A 398 -13.85 13.84 4.77
N THR A 399 -13.72 12.80 5.61
CA THR A 399 -12.71 11.76 5.40
C THR A 399 -13.06 10.83 4.26
N GLY A 400 -14.34 10.71 3.93
CA GLY A 400 -14.87 9.71 3.00
C GLY A 400 -14.85 8.28 3.58
N ASP A 401 -14.47 8.13 4.85
CA ASP A 401 -14.54 6.88 5.59
C ASP A 401 -15.84 6.85 6.40
N LEU A 402 -16.44 5.66 6.51
CA LEU A 402 -17.65 5.42 7.28
C LEU A 402 -17.30 4.80 8.62
N GLY A 403 -18.02 5.22 9.65
CA GLY A 403 -17.83 4.70 10.99
C GLY A 403 -18.96 5.10 11.94
N PHE A 404 -18.79 4.75 13.19
CA PHE A 404 -19.72 5.07 14.26
C PHE A 404 -18.99 5.11 15.60
N VAL A 405 -19.55 5.83 16.57
CA VAL A 405 -19.11 5.78 17.96
C VAL A 405 -19.97 4.76 18.70
N TYR A 406 -19.34 3.90 19.50
CA TYR A 406 -20.01 2.93 20.36
C TYR A 406 -19.24 2.77 21.68
N ASP A 407 -19.89 2.97 22.81
CA ASP A 407 -19.25 2.97 24.15
C ASP A 407 -18.02 3.91 24.25
N GLY A 408 -18.05 5.07 23.56
CA GLY A 408 -16.95 6.04 23.56
C GLY A 408 -15.78 5.73 22.62
N GLU A 409 -15.82 4.60 21.91
CA GLU A 409 -14.82 4.17 20.93
C GLU A 409 -15.28 4.47 19.50
N LEU A 410 -14.37 4.92 18.66
CA LEU A 410 -14.61 5.02 17.22
C LEU A 410 -14.38 3.64 16.56
N PHE A 411 -15.34 3.19 15.77
CA PHE A 411 -15.21 2.03 14.90
C PHE A 411 -15.29 2.46 13.45
N VAL A 412 -14.26 2.12 12.66
CA VAL A 412 -14.23 2.37 11.21
C VAL A 412 -14.85 1.16 10.51
N ASN A 413 -15.88 1.40 9.70
CA ASN A 413 -16.67 0.34 9.07
C ASN A 413 -16.45 0.21 7.56
N GLY A 414 -15.67 1.10 6.94
CA GLY A 414 -15.36 1.04 5.51
C GLY A 414 -15.25 2.43 4.87
N ARG A 415 -15.25 2.46 3.54
CA ARG A 415 -15.20 3.71 2.78
C ARG A 415 -16.48 3.98 2.03
N LEU A 416 -16.92 5.23 2.01
CA LEU A 416 -18.11 5.67 1.28
C LEU A 416 -18.07 5.26 -0.21
N LYS A 417 -16.89 5.34 -0.83
CA LYS A 417 -16.67 4.93 -2.23
C LYS A 417 -16.62 3.41 -2.45
N ASN A 418 -16.46 2.65 -1.39
CA ASN A 418 -16.35 1.20 -1.40
C ASN A 418 -17.60 0.53 -0.81
N MET A 419 -18.67 1.27 -0.66
CA MET A 419 -19.97 0.78 -0.25
C MET A 419 -20.82 0.54 -1.49
N MET A 420 -21.48 -0.61 -1.55
CA MET A 420 -22.44 -0.95 -2.59
C MET A 420 -23.83 -0.94 -1.98
N ILE A 421 -24.81 -0.38 -2.67
CA ILE A 421 -26.21 -0.34 -2.21
C ILE A 421 -27.03 -1.29 -3.09
N VAL A 422 -27.59 -2.32 -2.48
CA VAL A 422 -28.47 -3.26 -3.17
C VAL A 422 -29.80 -3.34 -2.42
N ASN A 423 -30.88 -3.05 -3.11
CA ASN A 423 -32.24 -3.05 -2.53
C ASN A 423 -32.36 -2.22 -1.23
N GLY A 424 -31.67 -1.08 -1.16
CA GLY A 424 -31.67 -0.17 0.00
C GLY A 424 -30.84 -0.63 1.20
N VAL A 425 -30.09 -1.73 1.06
CA VAL A 425 -29.15 -2.24 2.07
C VAL A 425 -27.72 -1.89 1.66
N ASN A 426 -26.94 -1.37 2.62
CA ASN A 426 -25.54 -1.04 2.40
C ASN A 426 -24.68 -2.29 2.62
N TYR A 427 -23.82 -2.59 1.65
CA TYR A 427 -22.84 -3.66 1.71
C TYR A 427 -21.43 -3.08 1.68
N TYR A 428 -20.67 -3.36 2.71
CA TYR A 428 -19.28 -2.91 2.83
C TYR A 428 -18.38 -3.95 2.17
N LEU A 429 -17.71 -3.52 1.11
CA LEU A 429 -16.95 -4.45 0.26
C LEU A 429 -15.79 -5.09 1.01
N GLU A 430 -15.19 -4.39 1.98
CA GLU A 430 -14.13 -4.91 2.84
C GLU A 430 -14.60 -6.10 3.71
N ASP A 431 -15.82 -6.05 4.20
CA ASP A 431 -16.41 -7.15 4.99
C ASP A 431 -16.70 -8.38 4.13
N ILE A 432 -17.13 -8.15 2.90
CA ILE A 432 -17.34 -9.21 1.90
C ILE A 432 -16.00 -9.86 1.55
N GLU A 433 -14.96 -9.05 1.30
CA GLU A 433 -13.59 -9.52 1.04
C GLU A 433 -13.04 -10.35 2.19
N ALA A 434 -13.20 -9.87 3.43
CA ALA A 434 -12.79 -10.60 4.63
C ALA A 434 -13.52 -11.94 4.77
N THR A 435 -14.82 -11.98 4.45
CA THR A 435 -15.62 -13.21 4.46
C THR A 435 -15.13 -14.20 3.41
N ALA A 436 -14.87 -13.71 2.20
CA ALA A 436 -14.37 -14.53 1.11
C ALA A 436 -12.97 -15.10 1.44
N VAL A 437 -12.05 -14.28 1.96
CA VAL A 437 -10.72 -14.73 2.43
C VAL A 437 -10.84 -15.79 3.52
N GLY A 438 -11.71 -15.59 4.50
CA GLY A 438 -11.91 -16.54 5.61
C GLY A 438 -12.60 -17.85 5.21
N SER A 439 -13.09 -17.97 3.96
CA SER A 439 -13.82 -19.15 3.50
C SER A 439 -12.91 -20.32 3.10
N ALA A 440 -11.64 -20.09 2.80
CA ALA A 440 -10.68 -21.12 2.41
C ALA A 440 -9.24 -20.73 2.74
N GLU A 441 -8.45 -21.69 3.23
CA GLU A 441 -7.01 -21.50 3.53
C GLU A 441 -6.16 -21.16 2.29
N ALA A 442 -6.65 -21.53 1.09
CA ALA A 442 -6.01 -21.20 -0.18
C ALA A 442 -6.03 -19.69 -0.51
N LEU A 443 -6.83 -18.89 0.20
CA LEU A 443 -6.95 -17.46 0.03
C LEU A 443 -6.13 -16.72 1.09
N ARG A 444 -5.50 -15.62 0.69
CA ARG A 444 -4.76 -14.78 1.63
C ARG A 444 -5.43 -13.42 1.82
N ALA A 445 -5.20 -12.81 2.96
CA ALA A 445 -5.59 -11.44 3.20
C ALA A 445 -4.99 -10.51 2.13
N GLY A 446 -5.83 -9.65 1.56
CA GLY A 446 -5.46 -8.74 0.48
C GLY A 446 -5.33 -9.40 -0.90
N GLY A 447 -5.64 -10.68 -1.06
CA GLY A 447 -5.71 -11.36 -2.37
C GLY A 447 -7.12 -11.43 -2.94
N VAL A 448 -8.12 -10.83 -2.30
CA VAL A 448 -9.51 -10.82 -2.75
C VAL A 448 -10.01 -9.38 -2.86
N LEU A 449 -10.71 -9.07 -3.94
CA LEU A 449 -11.41 -7.81 -4.16
C LEU A 449 -12.88 -8.05 -4.50
N ALA A 450 -13.73 -7.22 -3.92
CA ALA A 450 -15.15 -7.14 -4.19
C ALA A 450 -15.48 -5.79 -4.85
N PHE A 451 -16.40 -5.76 -5.80
CA PHE A 451 -16.91 -4.52 -6.39
C PHE A 451 -18.28 -4.73 -7.06
N GLY A 452 -19.01 -3.62 -7.22
CA GLY A 452 -20.25 -3.58 -7.97
C GLY A 452 -20.02 -3.61 -9.48
N VAL A 453 -20.85 -4.35 -10.21
CA VAL A 453 -20.90 -4.37 -11.67
C VAL A 453 -22.33 -4.12 -12.14
N GLY A 454 -22.49 -3.42 -13.26
CA GLY A 454 -23.78 -2.95 -13.78
C GLY A 454 -23.98 -1.46 -13.62
N GLU A 455 -25.19 -0.96 -13.90
CA GLU A 455 -25.56 0.44 -13.71
C GLU A 455 -25.83 0.74 -12.23
N ALA A 456 -25.59 1.98 -11.81
CA ALA A 456 -25.63 2.42 -10.41
C ALA A 456 -26.92 2.05 -9.64
N ALA A 457 -28.07 1.94 -10.34
CA ALA A 457 -29.34 1.54 -9.73
C ALA A 457 -29.55 0.01 -9.65
N GLN A 458 -28.70 -0.78 -10.33
CA GLN A 458 -28.78 -2.24 -10.43
C GLN A 458 -27.39 -2.89 -10.25
N GLU A 459 -26.56 -2.31 -9.45
CA GLU A 459 -25.24 -2.88 -9.14
C GLU A 459 -25.40 -4.28 -8.54
N ARG A 460 -24.61 -5.22 -9.07
CA ARG A 460 -24.55 -6.60 -8.60
C ARG A 460 -23.11 -6.94 -8.21
N LEU A 461 -22.95 -7.77 -7.20
CA LEU A 461 -21.65 -8.09 -6.62
C LEU A 461 -20.81 -8.99 -7.54
N ALA A 462 -19.56 -8.58 -7.76
CA ALA A 462 -18.51 -9.41 -8.36
C ALA A 462 -17.35 -9.60 -7.37
N LEU A 463 -16.71 -10.77 -7.41
CA LEU A 463 -15.51 -11.10 -6.65
C LEU A 463 -14.36 -11.44 -7.60
N VAL A 464 -13.17 -10.93 -7.30
CA VAL A 464 -11.91 -11.31 -7.95
C VAL A 464 -10.96 -11.79 -6.86
N ALA A 465 -10.35 -12.97 -7.02
CA ALA A 465 -9.44 -13.54 -6.04
C ALA A 465 -8.18 -14.10 -6.68
N GLU A 466 -7.04 -13.86 -6.04
CA GLU A 466 -5.77 -14.51 -6.39
C GLU A 466 -5.84 -15.99 -5.99
N TYR A 467 -5.58 -16.88 -6.95
CA TYR A 467 -5.57 -18.32 -6.76
C TYR A 467 -4.13 -18.83 -6.60
N ARG A 468 -3.91 -19.64 -5.57
CA ARG A 468 -2.65 -20.37 -5.37
C ARG A 468 -2.80 -21.82 -5.84
N ALA A 469 -1.97 -22.22 -6.79
CA ALA A 469 -1.95 -23.59 -7.30
C ALA A 469 -1.47 -24.64 -6.26
N GLU A 470 -0.80 -24.19 -5.20
CA GLU A 470 -0.33 -25.06 -4.10
C GLU A 470 -1.47 -25.60 -3.21
N GLY A 471 -2.67 -25.04 -3.30
CA GLY A 471 -3.85 -25.53 -2.60
C GLY A 471 -4.46 -26.73 -3.34
N LYS A 472 -4.69 -27.82 -2.64
CA LYS A 472 -5.39 -29.03 -3.13
C LYS A 472 -6.88 -28.78 -3.46
N VAL A 473 -7.29 -27.52 -3.69
CA VAL A 473 -8.67 -27.10 -3.92
C VAL A 473 -8.82 -26.71 -5.39
N GLU A 474 -9.68 -27.39 -6.09
CA GLU A 474 -9.98 -27.09 -7.49
C GLU A 474 -10.58 -25.66 -7.65
N PRO A 475 -10.24 -24.91 -8.71
CA PRO A 475 -10.73 -23.55 -8.92
C PRO A 475 -12.24 -23.39 -8.84
N HIS A 476 -12.99 -24.33 -9.39
CA HIS A 476 -14.46 -24.31 -9.36
C HIS A 476 -15.03 -24.52 -7.94
N GLN A 477 -14.37 -25.34 -7.11
CA GLN A 477 -14.76 -25.57 -5.72
C GLN A 477 -14.46 -24.33 -4.88
N LEU A 478 -13.30 -23.68 -5.09
CA LEU A 478 -12.93 -22.46 -4.40
C LEU A 478 -13.94 -21.34 -4.69
N ALA A 479 -14.27 -21.12 -5.97
CA ALA A 479 -15.25 -20.12 -6.37
C ALA A 479 -16.64 -20.38 -5.75
N ALA A 480 -17.09 -21.64 -5.70
CA ALA A 480 -18.33 -22.03 -5.05
C ALA A 480 -18.28 -21.77 -3.53
N THR A 481 -17.19 -22.12 -2.88
CA THR A 481 -16.98 -21.91 -1.43
C THR A 481 -17.03 -20.42 -1.06
N MET A 482 -16.35 -19.57 -1.84
CA MET A 482 -16.38 -18.10 -1.66
C MET A 482 -17.80 -17.55 -1.81
N ARG A 483 -18.47 -17.92 -2.92
CA ARG A 483 -19.85 -17.48 -3.21
C ARG A 483 -20.79 -17.85 -2.07
N ASP A 484 -20.76 -19.11 -1.64
CA ASP A 484 -21.67 -19.63 -0.61
C ASP A 484 -21.38 -19.02 0.76
N ALA A 485 -20.13 -18.74 1.09
CA ALA A 485 -19.76 -18.06 2.33
C ALA A 485 -20.30 -16.62 2.36
N VAL A 486 -20.12 -15.88 1.26
CA VAL A 486 -20.62 -14.50 1.14
C VAL A 486 -22.14 -14.47 1.16
N ALA A 487 -22.80 -15.34 0.40
CA ALA A 487 -24.27 -15.41 0.37
C ALA A 487 -24.86 -15.73 1.76
N ARG A 488 -24.30 -16.69 2.47
CA ARG A 488 -24.77 -17.07 3.82
C ARG A 488 -24.57 -15.95 4.84
N ARG A 489 -23.44 -15.24 4.77
CA ARG A 489 -23.10 -14.25 5.80
C ARG A 489 -23.74 -12.89 5.55
N HIS A 490 -23.78 -12.46 4.30
CA HIS A 490 -24.22 -11.10 3.96
C HIS A 490 -25.62 -11.06 3.31
N GLY A 491 -26.20 -12.20 2.96
CA GLY A 491 -27.52 -12.26 2.30
C GLY A 491 -27.49 -11.76 0.85
N ILE A 492 -26.29 -11.57 0.27
CA ILE A 492 -26.08 -11.20 -1.13
C ILE A 492 -25.17 -12.22 -1.79
N ALA A 493 -25.58 -12.74 -2.94
CA ALA A 493 -24.75 -13.66 -3.72
C ALA A 493 -23.96 -12.89 -4.79
N PRO A 494 -22.65 -13.16 -4.96
CA PRO A 494 -21.92 -12.69 -6.13
C PRO A 494 -22.51 -13.28 -7.41
N ILE A 495 -22.66 -12.45 -8.44
CA ILE A 495 -23.06 -12.91 -9.79
C ILE A 495 -21.89 -13.45 -10.60
N THR A 496 -20.69 -13.08 -10.19
CA THR A 496 -19.46 -13.53 -10.84
C THR A 496 -18.37 -13.68 -9.79
N VAL A 497 -17.61 -14.77 -9.89
CA VAL A 497 -16.38 -15.00 -9.14
C VAL A 497 -15.27 -15.32 -10.15
N VAL A 498 -14.20 -14.52 -10.14
CA VAL A 498 -13.05 -14.69 -11.02
C VAL A 498 -11.83 -15.02 -10.18
N LEU A 499 -11.18 -16.12 -10.50
CA LEU A 499 -9.90 -16.48 -9.94
C LEU A 499 -8.82 -16.08 -10.94
N ILE A 500 -7.85 -15.31 -10.45
CA ILE A 500 -6.74 -14.78 -11.26
C ILE A 500 -5.40 -15.29 -10.75
N VAL A 501 -4.38 -15.10 -11.55
CA VAL A 501 -2.99 -15.45 -11.19
C VAL A 501 -2.58 -14.72 -9.90
N GLN A 502 -1.82 -15.40 -9.06
CA GLN A 502 -1.30 -14.84 -7.81
C GLN A 502 -0.42 -13.61 -8.11
N GLY A 503 -0.59 -12.53 -7.33
CA GLY A 503 0.12 -11.27 -7.50
C GLY A 503 -0.49 -10.33 -8.54
N ALA A 504 -1.54 -10.74 -9.25
CA ALA A 504 -2.17 -9.94 -10.31
C ALA A 504 -3.23 -8.94 -9.82
N VAL A 505 -3.59 -8.93 -8.53
CA VAL A 505 -4.46 -7.90 -7.98
C VAL A 505 -3.71 -6.56 -7.93
N PRO A 506 -4.22 -5.50 -8.60
CA PRO A 506 -3.55 -4.20 -8.63
C PRO A 506 -3.36 -3.60 -7.23
N ARG A 507 -2.16 -3.08 -6.95
CA ARG A 507 -1.78 -2.51 -5.66
C ARG A 507 -1.10 -1.16 -5.82
N THR A 508 -1.18 -0.33 -4.79
CA THR A 508 -0.37 0.89 -4.66
C THR A 508 1.07 0.53 -4.28
N THR A 509 1.98 1.50 -4.40
CA THR A 509 3.38 1.37 -3.93
C THR A 509 3.49 1.08 -2.43
N SER A 510 2.45 1.38 -1.65
CA SER A 510 2.34 1.03 -0.22
C SER A 510 1.63 -0.31 0.03
N GLY A 511 1.35 -1.10 -1.03
CA GLY A 511 0.70 -2.41 -0.93
C GLY A 511 -0.84 -2.38 -0.80
N LYS A 512 -1.48 -1.21 -0.78
CA LYS A 512 -2.94 -1.08 -0.70
C LYS A 512 -3.61 -1.50 -2.01
N LEU A 513 -4.75 -2.17 -1.92
CA LEU A 513 -5.52 -2.65 -3.07
C LEU A 513 -6.09 -1.49 -3.92
N ARG A 514 -5.96 -1.57 -5.23
CA ARG A 514 -6.50 -0.60 -6.21
C ARG A 514 -7.80 -1.13 -6.82
N ARG A 515 -8.88 -1.10 -6.03
CA ARG A 515 -10.20 -1.69 -6.40
C ARG A 515 -10.76 -1.16 -7.71
N GLN A 516 -10.69 0.15 -7.94
CA GLN A 516 -11.21 0.75 -9.17
C GLN A 516 -10.43 0.31 -10.41
N GLU A 517 -9.13 0.15 -10.29
CA GLU A 517 -8.29 -0.37 -11.38
C GLU A 517 -8.62 -1.83 -11.66
N CYS A 518 -8.71 -2.67 -10.63
CA CYS A 518 -9.13 -4.05 -10.79
C CYS A 518 -10.53 -4.17 -11.43
N ARG A 519 -11.48 -3.32 -11.03
CA ARG A 519 -12.81 -3.23 -11.66
C ARG A 519 -12.72 -2.84 -13.14
N SER A 520 -11.87 -1.87 -13.47
CA SER A 520 -11.66 -1.43 -14.86
C SER A 520 -11.06 -2.54 -15.72
N GLU A 521 -10.05 -3.25 -15.19
CA GLU A 521 -9.44 -4.41 -15.87
C GLU A 521 -10.43 -5.57 -16.04
N PHE A 522 -11.26 -5.82 -15.01
CA PHE A 522 -12.34 -6.82 -15.07
C PHE A 522 -13.35 -6.50 -16.17
N LEU A 523 -13.85 -5.25 -16.21
CA LEU A 523 -14.83 -4.80 -17.22
C LEU A 523 -14.25 -4.81 -18.64
N ALA A 524 -12.96 -4.57 -18.78
CA ALA A 524 -12.24 -4.60 -20.04
C ALA A 524 -11.82 -6.01 -20.46
N GLY A 525 -12.03 -7.05 -19.63
CA GLY A 525 -11.63 -8.43 -19.92
C GLY A 525 -10.12 -8.64 -19.95
N ARG A 526 -9.32 -7.82 -19.23
CA ARG A 526 -7.86 -7.87 -19.24
C ARG A 526 -7.24 -8.55 -18.02
N LEU A 527 -8.06 -9.01 -17.06
CA LEU A 527 -7.53 -9.76 -15.92
C LEU A 527 -6.93 -11.10 -16.39
N PRO A 528 -5.80 -11.54 -15.82
CA PRO A 528 -5.20 -12.84 -16.12
C PRO A 528 -5.99 -13.96 -15.42
N GLU A 529 -7.10 -14.37 -16.04
CA GLU A 529 -8.08 -15.27 -15.45
C GLU A 529 -7.61 -16.74 -15.53
N ILE A 530 -7.71 -17.42 -14.40
CA ILE A 530 -7.54 -18.88 -14.30
C ILE A 530 -8.90 -19.56 -14.38
N TYR A 531 -9.92 -18.97 -13.74
CA TYR A 531 -11.27 -19.51 -13.71
C TYR A 531 -12.29 -18.39 -13.54
N ARG A 532 -13.42 -18.48 -14.25
CA ARG A 532 -14.57 -17.60 -14.08
C ARG A 532 -15.83 -18.40 -13.87
N TRP A 533 -16.51 -18.11 -12.79
CA TRP A 533 -17.89 -18.52 -12.58
C TRP A 533 -18.81 -17.31 -12.76
N THR A 534 -19.89 -17.47 -13.49
CA THR A 534 -20.92 -16.45 -13.64
C THR A 534 -22.29 -17.10 -13.49
N GLU A 535 -23.21 -16.42 -12.80
CA GLU A 535 -24.61 -16.87 -12.66
C GLU A 535 -25.27 -16.98 -14.04
N ALA A 536 -25.94 -18.11 -14.31
CA ALA A 536 -26.68 -18.27 -15.55
C ALA A 536 -27.87 -17.29 -15.54
N THR A 537 -27.87 -16.31 -16.43
CA THR A 537 -29.02 -15.42 -16.61
C THR A 537 -30.16 -16.16 -17.22
N THR A 538 -31.24 -16.37 -16.47
CA THR A 538 -32.58 -16.59 -17.01
C THR A 538 -33.15 -15.21 -17.33
N ASP A 539 -33.01 -14.78 -18.53
CA ASP A 539 -33.78 -13.89 -19.39
C ASP A 539 -32.93 -12.95 -20.23
N THR A 540 -32.93 -13.29 -21.48
CA THR A 540 -32.84 -12.52 -22.70
C THR A 540 -32.86 -10.99 -22.63
N GLU A 541 -31.68 -10.39 -22.85
CA GLU A 541 -31.41 -9.52 -24.01
C GLU A 541 -29.89 -9.40 -24.18
N PRO A 542 -29.34 -9.53 -25.40
CA PRO A 542 -27.91 -9.53 -25.58
C PRO A 542 -27.39 -8.10 -25.43
N LEU A 543 -26.53 -7.87 -24.43
CA LEU A 543 -25.60 -6.74 -24.45
C LEU A 543 -24.85 -6.82 -25.78
N THR A 544 -25.11 -5.85 -26.62
CA THR A 544 -24.61 -5.65 -27.97
C THR A 544 -23.20 -6.18 -28.20
N ALA A 545 -23.15 -7.05 -29.20
CA ALA A 545 -22.00 -7.71 -29.75
C ALA A 545 -20.75 -6.83 -29.84
N VAL A 546 -19.73 -7.17 -29.07
CA VAL A 546 -18.36 -6.98 -29.52
C VAL A 546 -18.09 -8.07 -30.55
N ALA A 547 -17.66 -7.65 -31.70
CA ALA A 547 -17.52 -8.41 -32.95
C ALA A 547 -16.99 -9.84 -32.73
N ARG A 548 -17.76 -10.83 -33.18
CA ARG A 548 -17.30 -12.20 -33.39
C ARG A 548 -16.19 -12.18 -34.44
N VAL A 549 -15.00 -12.57 -34.03
CA VAL A 549 -13.98 -13.06 -34.96
C VAL A 549 -14.53 -14.33 -35.60
N PRO A 550 -14.46 -14.52 -36.92
CA PRO A 550 -15.06 -15.68 -37.59
C PRO A 550 -14.38 -16.97 -37.15
N ALA A 551 -15.22 -17.93 -36.76
CA ALA A 551 -14.82 -19.30 -36.50
C ALA A 551 -14.41 -19.98 -37.80
N ASN A 552 -13.10 -20.06 -38.04
CA ASN A 552 -12.49 -21.04 -38.95
C ASN A 552 -11.05 -21.27 -38.51
N GLY A 553 -10.87 -22.13 -37.51
CA GLY A 553 -9.62 -22.74 -37.09
C GLY A 553 -9.94 -24.05 -36.39
N PRO A 554 -9.08 -25.07 -36.42
CA PRO A 554 -9.37 -26.38 -35.87
C PRO A 554 -9.65 -26.28 -34.35
N GLN A 555 -10.69 -26.94 -33.90
CA GLN A 555 -11.03 -27.06 -32.48
C GLN A 555 -9.87 -27.66 -31.69
N PRO A 556 -9.39 -27.02 -30.60
CA PRO A 556 -8.46 -27.68 -29.70
C PRO A 556 -9.27 -28.54 -28.71
N ASN A 557 -9.15 -29.82 -28.84
CA ASN A 557 -9.52 -30.78 -27.81
C ASN A 557 -8.39 -30.78 -26.76
N SER A 558 -8.48 -29.93 -25.78
CA SER A 558 -7.92 -30.06 -24.40
C SER A 558 -7.82 -28.66 -23.76
N LEU A 559 -8.22 -28.55 -22.53
CA LEU A 559 -7.91 -27.36 -21.69
C LEU A 559 -6.40 -27.21 -21.61
N PRO A 560 -5.85 -25.96 -21.68
CA PRO A 560 -4.42 -25.74 -21.54
C PRO A 560 -3.94 -26.28 -20.18
N THR A 561 -2.78 -26.90 -20.17
CA THR A 561 -2.13 -27.39 -18.93
C THR A 561 -1.76 -26.21 -18.04
N MET A 562 -1.62 -26.46 -16.72
CA MET A 562 -1.17 -25.43 -15.77
C MET A 562 0.14 -24.79 -16.22
N THR A 563 1.07 -25.60 -16.73
CA THR A 563 2.37 -25.14 -17.27
C THR A 563 2.17 -24.16 -18.43
N GLU A 564 1.22 -24.43 -19.33
CA GLU A 564 0.93 -23.53 -20.46
C GLU A 564 0.28 -22.21 -20.00
N LEU A 565 -0.59 -22.23 -18.99
CA LEU A 565 -1.16 -21.03 -18.42
C LEU A 565 -0.10 -20.16 -17.71
N VAL A 566 0.79 -20.77 -16.94
CA VAL A 566 1.91 -20.07 -16.30
C VAL A 566 2.86 -19.51 -17.35
N ARG A 567 3.16 -20.25 -18.42
CA ARG A 567 3.97 -19.80 -19.53
C ARG A 567 3.37 -18.56 -20.22
N GLN A 568 2.07 -18.56 -20.47
CA GLN A 568 1.37 -17.40 -21.04
C GLN A 568 1.42 -16.19 -20.11
N GLY A 569 1.25 -16.39 -18.80
CA GLY A 569 1.41 -15.34 -17.79
C GLY A 569 2.81 -14.74 -17.80
N LEU A 570 3.85 -15.56 -17.85
CA LEU A 570 5.25 -15.13 -17.97
C LEU A 570 5.50 -14.31 -19.24
N LEU A 571 5.00 -14.78 -20.39
CA LEU A 571 5.12 -14.05 -21.65
C LEU A 571 4.45 -12.67 -21.59
N THR A 572 3.31 -12.56 -20.93
CA THR A 572 2.63 -11.28 -20.72
C THR A 572 3.50 -10.35 -19.87
N GLN A 573 4.06 -10.83 -18.74
CA GLN A 573 4.94 -10.04 -17.87
C GLN A 573 6.19 -9.57 -18.61
N VAL A 574 6.81 -10.44 -19.41
CA VAL A 574 7.99 -10.08 -20.21
C VAL A 574 7.63 -9.09 -21.31
N SER A 575 6.50 -9.27 -21.99
CA SER A 575 6.00 -8.33 -23.00
C SER A 575 5.76 -6.93 -22.43
N ASP A 576 5.09 -6.85 -21.28
CA ASP A 576 4.81 -5.58 -20.60
C ASP A 576 6.10 -4.93 -20.11
N TRP A 577 7.05 -5.74 -19.62
CA TRP A 577 8.35 -5.27 -19.20
C TRP A 577 9.17 -4.73 -20.37
N ILE A 578 9.19 -5.42 -21.52
CA ILE A 578 9.83 -4.95 -22.77
C ILE A 578 9.19 -3.64 -23.22
N ALA A 579 7.86 -3.58 -23.28
CA ALA A 579 7.14 -2.37 -23.69
C ALA A 579 7.45 -1.16 -22.79
N THR A 580 7.77 -1.42 -21.52
CA THR A 580 8.07 -0.39 -20.53
C THR A 580 9.53 0.05 -20.53
N ASN A 581 10.48 -0.87 -20.79
CA ASN A 581 11.91 -0.64 -20.61
C ASN A 581 12.70 -0.54 -21.93
N ALA A 582 12.13 -0.97 -23.06
CA ALA A 582 12.79 -0.81 -24.36
C ALA A 582 12.68 0.63 -24.86
N GLY A 583 13.76 1.14 -25.46
CA GLY A 583 13.85 2.50 -25.96
C GLY A 583 12.90 2.80 -27.14
N PRO A 584 12.71 4.09 -27.49
CA PRO A 584 11.87 4.48 -28.62
C PRO A 584 12.42 3.88 -29.93
N GLY A 585 11.60 3.05 -30.59
CA GLY A 585 11.97 2.33 -31.79
C GLY A 585 12.19 0.83 -31.60
N ALA A 586 11.96 0.30 -30.41
CA ALA A 586 12.00 -1.14 -30.16
C ALA A 586 10.99 -1.88 -31.07
N PRO A 587 11.33 -3.08 -31.58
CA PRO A 587 10.41 -3.89 -32.34
C PRO A 587 9.22 -4.34 -31.49
N ALA A 588 8.10 -4.65 -32.12
CA ALA A 588 6.95 -5.26 -31.45
C ALA A 588 7.38 -6.57 -30.74
N PHE A 589 6.70 -6.88 -29.64
CA PHE A 589 6.99 -8.09 -28.87
C PHE A 589 6.89 -9.34 -29.74
N ASP A 590 7.91 -10.17 -29.68
CA ASP A 590 8.04 -11.44 -30.37
C ASP A 590 8.72 -12.45 -29.43
N ALA A 591 8.03 -13.51 -29.07
CA ALA A 591 8.51 -14.52 -28.15
C ALA A 591 9.67 -15.39 -28.70
N ASP A 592 9.88 -15.37 -30.01
CA ASP A 592 10.96 -16.11 -30.66
C ASP A 592 12.30 -15.34 -30.64
N ARG A 593 12.30 -14.09 -30.17
CA ARG A 593 13.51 -13.28 -29.97
C ARG A 593 14.09 -13.46 -28.58
N THR A 594 15.36 -13.07 -28.44
CA THR A 594 16.05 -12.98 -27.14
C THR A 594 15.86 -11.60 -26.51
N LEU A 595 16.07 -11.50 -25.19
CA LEU A 595 16.07 -10.20 -24.49
C LEU A 595 17.19 -9.27 -25.01
N ALA A 596 18.32 -9.82 -25.44
CA ALA A 596 19.43 -9.06 -25.99
C ALA A 596 19.07 -8.36 -27.31
N GLU A 597 18.20 -8.95 -28.13
CA GLU A 597 17.71 -8.33 -29.38
C GLU A 597 16.76 -7.14 -29.16
N TYR A 598 16.24 -6.99 -27.94
CA TYR A 598 15.53 -5.79 -27.50
C TYR A 598 16.45 -4.76 -26.85
N GLY A 599 17.76 -5.02 -26.80
CA GLY A 599 18.77 -4.11 -26.25
C GLY A 599 19.02 -4.27 -24.75
N PHE A 600 18.51 -5.32 -24.11
CA PHE A 600 18.66 -5.54 -22.68
C PHE A 600 19.95 -6.28 -22.33
N GLY A 601 20.78 -5.65 -21.51
CA GLY A 601 22.02 -6.23 -20.98
C GLY A 601 21.78 -7.09 -19.71
N SER A 602 22.86 -7.62 -19.14
CA SER A 602 22.80 -8.51 -17.98
C SER A 602 22.14 -7.89 -16.76
N VAL A 603 22.29 -6.57 -16.54
CA VAL A 603 21.66 -5.85 -15.43
C VAL A 603 20.14 -5.78 -15.62
N ASP A 604 19.69 -5.53 -16.84
CA ASP A 604 18.27 -5.47 -17.16
C ASP A 604 17.62 -6.86 -17.02
N GLN A 605 18.33 -7.89 -17.45
CA GLN A 605 17.89 -9.28 -17.29
C GLN A 605 17.82 -9.71 -15.82
N MET A 606 18.73 -9.25 -14.97
CA MET A 606 18.63 -9.46 -13.52
C MET A 606 17.43 -8.73 -12.90
N ASN A 607 17.15 -7.52 -13.36
CA ASN A 607 15.97 -6.79 -12.90
C ASN A 607 14.68 -7.49 -13.32
N LEU A 608 14.62 -7.98 -14.55
CA LEU A 608 13.50 -8.79 -15.03
C LEU A 608 13.39 -10.11 -14.24
N HIS A 609 14.50 -10.80 -13.97
CA HIS A 609 14.54 -12.00 -13.15
C HIS A 609 13.89 -11.76 -11.78
N GLN A 610 14.32 -10.73 -11.07
CA GLN A 610 13.75 -10.38 -9.77
C GLN A 610 12.25 -10.08 -9.86
N GLN A 611 11.81 -9.37 -10.93
CA GLN A 611 10.39 -9.09 -11.12
C GLN A 611 9.57 -10.35 -11.42
N LEU A 612 10.12 -11.28 -12.17
CA LEU A 612 9.46 -12.55 -12.46
C LEU A 612 9.41 -13.46 -11.22
N GLU A 613 10.44 -13.46 -10.36
CA GLU A 613 10.41 -14.13 -9.05
C GLU A 613 9.36 -13.50 -8.13
N ASP A 614 9.32 -12.17 -8.07
CA ASP A 614 8.32 -11.43 -7.28
C ASP A 614 6.90 -11.69 -7.80
N TRP A 615 6.74 -11.78 -9.12
CA TRP A 615 5.47 -12.12 -9.76
C TRP A 615 5.06 -13.58 -9.49
N ALA A 616 6.00 -14.52 -9.64
CA ALA A 616 5.76 -15.94 -9.44
C ALA A 616 5.62 -16.32 -7.95
N GLY A 617 6.16 -15.49 -7.04
CA GLY A 617 6.24 -15.78 -5.61
C GLY A 617 7.16 -16.97 -5.29
N LYS A 618 8.03 -17.37 -6.22
CA LYS A 618 8.95 -18.51 -6.11
C LYS A 618 10.28 -18.17 -6.77
N GLN A 619 11.37 -18.51 -6.12
CA GLN A 619 12.71 -18.33 -6.69
C GLN A 619 13.01 -19.41 -7.73
N PHE A 620 13.73 -19.02 -8.78
CA PHE A 620 14.25 -19.92 -9.80
C PHE A 620 15.66 -19.48 -10.23
N ALA A 621 16.41 -20.42 -10.82
CA ALA A 621 17.80 -20.18 -11.16
C ALA A 621 17.94 -19.11 -12.23
N PRO A 622 18.81 -18.08 -12.04
CA PRO A 622 19.03 -17.01 -13.01
C PRO A 622 19.49 -17.51 -14.38
N GLU A 623 20.14 -18.67 -14.44
CA GLU A 623 20.60 -19.33 -15.66
C GLU A 623 19.46 -19.60 -16.65
N LEU A 624 18.22 -19.79 -16.16
CA LEU A 624 17.04 -19.94 -17.02
C LEU A 624 16.73 -18.70 -17.85
N MET A 625 17.24 -17.55 -17.43
CA MET A 625 17.10 -16.28 -18.17
C MET A 625 18.19 -16.11 -19.22
N TRP A 626 19.41 -16.59 -18.92
CA TRP A 626 20.60 -16.31 -19.74
C TRP A 626 20.89 -17.38 -20.79
N ASP A 627 20.54 -18.64 -20.49
CA ASP A 627 20.82 -19.77 -21.37
C ASP A 627 19.68 -20.06 -22.38
N ALA A 628 18.59 -19.30 -22.29
CA ALA A 628 17.44 -19.53 -23.14
C ALA A 628 17.67 -18.97 -24.58
N GLU A 629 17.39 -19.82 -25.58
CA GLU A 629 17.50 -19.47 -27.00
C GLU A 629 16.48 -18.39 -27.46
N SER A 630 15.40 -18.18 -26.69
CA SER A 630 14.39 -17.16 -26.94
C SER A 630 13.57 -16.86 -25.68
N ILE A 631 12.84 -15.75 -25.68
CA ILE A 631 11.89 -15.39 -24.61
C ILE A 631 10.84 -16.49 -24.41
N GLY A 632 10.38 -17.11 -25.49
CA GLY A 632 9.42 -18.20 -25.44
C GLY A 632 10.00 -19.48 -24.80
N ALA A 633 11.27 -19.79 -25.06
CA ALA A 633 12.00 -20.90 -24.43
C ALA A 633 12.23 -20.62 -22.93
N MET A 634 12.65 -19.40 -22.60
CA MET A 634 12.80 -18.93 -21.23
C MET A 634 11.51 -19.07 -20.42
N ALA A 635 10.40 -18.54 -20.95
CA ALA A 635 9.10 -18.60 -20.27
C ALA A 635 8.62 -20.05 -20.09
N ARG A 636 8.95 -20.95 -21.00
CA ARG A 636 8.62 -22.37 -20.88
C ARG A 636 9.44 -23.02 -19.76
N ALA A 637 10.76 -22.84 -19.75
CA ALA A 637 11.64 -23.40 -18.74
C ALA A 637 11.29 -22.92 -17.32
N ILE A 638 11.00 -21.63 -17.16
CA ILE A 638 10.55 -21.07 -15.89
C ILE A 638 9.18 -21.67 -15.50
N ALA A 639 8.23 -21.80 -16.42
CA ALA A 639 6.91 -22.37 -16.13
C ALA A 639 7.00 -23.83 -15.68
N GLU A 640 7.88 -24.64 -16.27
CA GLU A 640 8.14 -26.01 -15.86
C GLU A 640 8.68 -26.08 -14.42
N VAL A 641 9.65 -25.23 -14.06
CA VAL A 641 10.18 -25.13 -12.69
C VAL A 641 9.11 -24.66 -11.71
N LEU A 642 8.29 -23.70 -12.08
CA LEU A 642 7.25 -23.16 -11.21
C LEU A 642 6.13 -24.16 -10.95
N THR A 643 5.80 -25.00 -11.94
CA THR A 643 4.71 -25.98 -11.84
C THR A 643 5.17 -27.38 -11.41
N GLY A 644 6.50 -27.62 -11.36
CA GLY A 644 7.07 -28.91 -11.02
C GLY A 644 6.88 -29.99 -12.11
N ALA A 645 6.66 -29.56 -13.37
CA ALA A 645 6.56 -30.48 -14.51
C ALA A 645 7.96 -30.99 -14.90
N GLU A 646 8.10 -32.29 -15.17
CA GLU A 646 9.37 -32.83 -15.66
C GLU A 646 9.65 -32.32 -17.09
N PRO A 647 10.90 -31.96 -17.43
CA PRO A 647 11.25 -31.54 -18.79
C PRO A 647 11.13 -32.74 -19.75
N GLY A 648 10.11 -32.75 -20.62
CA GLY A 648 10.06 -33.73 -21.70
C GLY A 648 8.77 -34.37 -22.12
N GLU A 649 7.57 -33.92 -21.73
CA GLU A 649 6.31 -34.50 -22.25
C GLU A 649 5.56 -33.55 -23.20
N SER A 650 6.16 -33.11 -24.28
CA SER A 650 5.41 -32.68 -25.47
C SER A 650 6.31 -32.51 -26.69
N SER A 651 6.71 -33.57 -27.34
CA SER A 651 7.01 -33.60 -28.80
C SER A 651 7.39 -35.00 -29.25
N THR A 652 6.40 -35.94 -29.30
CA THR A 652 6.50 -37.13 -30.14
C THR A 652 5.13 -37.53 -30.65
N ALA A 653 4.61 -36.73 -31.58
CA ALA A 653 3.50 -37.17 -32.45
C ALA A 653 3.56 -36.40 -33.78
N ALA A 654 4.60 -36.58 -34.56
CA ALA A 654 4.59 -36.38 -36.03
C ALA A 654 5.96 -36.73 -36.58
N THR A 655 6.28 -38.01 -36.75
CA THR A 655 7.15 -38.51 -37.84
C THR A 655 7.25 -40.04 -37.74
N GLN A 656 6.22 -40.70 -38.22
CA GLN A 656 6.32 -42.08 -38.75
C GLN A 656 5.29 -42.21 -39.88
N HIS A 657 5.70 -41.84 -41.06
CA HIS A 657 5.26 -42.43 -42.32
C HIS A 657 6.15 -41.88 -43.41
N GLU A 658 7.13 -42.69 -43.79
CA GLU A 658 7.63 -42.90 -45.14
C GLU A 658 9.04 -43.48 -45.07
N ALA A 659 9.15 -44.79 -45.14
CA ALA A 659 10.24 -45.49 -45.78
C ALA A 659 9.90 -46.97 -45.86
N VAL A 660 9.17 -47.38 -46.91
CA VAL A 660 9.28 -48.71 -47.55
C VAL A 660 8.91 -48.51 -49.03
N ALA A 661 9.89 -48.43 -49.86
CA ALA A 661 10.03 -49.10 -51.14
C ALA A 661 11.44 -48.85 -51.66
#